data_00820bf40150dfaf1f05422785f0ed9e
#
_entry.id   00820bf40150dfaf1f05422785f0ed9e
#
_cell.length_a   1.000
_cell.length_b   1.000
_cell.length_c   1.000
_cell.angle_alpha   90.00
_cell.angle_beta   90.00
_cell.angle_gamma   90.00
#
_symmetry.space_group_name_H-M   'P 1'
#
loop_
_entity.id
_entity.type
_entity.pdbx_description
1 polymer ?
#
loop_
_entity_poly.entity_id
_entity_poly.type
_entity_poly.pdbx_seq_one_letter_code
_entity_poly.pdbx_strand_id
1 'polypeptide(L)'
;MASTTTDSQAGPQPPGASAPVAGSPPLVLLVGNPNTGKTTLFNRLTGQNARIGNYPGVTVERRSGSSRLDGNRLVEVVDLPGTYSLSARSAEEQIALWAVLGQGQYRAPDLCVFVADASQLSRNLYLALQLAELGLPLLIALNMIDEAGENPPNTAAIERLLGVPCVAISARRGSGISALLAGMERALSDKPTARAKIAYPAELLADADSLVKALPSSLRQGTERDRALALWALTSIEEDDELSEIDPELRRATLALRKASRRDLDHEVIAARYTFIDEHLPELYRRLDRHPRKRQLSERADRIVLHPVWGFALFMLVMLVVFQSLFSWSDPAISLIEDAFSWLRGGLTTLLPAGIFRDFLTQGIVSGLGNVLVFLPQILLLFFFIGLLEDSGYMARVAYLMDRIMKALGLHGRAFVPMLSGFACAVPAILATRTMERQRDRLLTMLVIPLMTCSARLPVYTLIIGALFPPSRAFGFVPVQGLLMVGMYGFATVMTLLSAGVLGRTVVKGRKIPLILELPPYRLPSLRGTLKMMWERATVFLKEAGTVILACTVALWVLLSFPRAPEATPPAPAVAGASARISAGPARPESPIAQSYGGKLGHAIEPALKPLGFDWKIGVGLIGAFAAREVFVATLGLVYGIDADSDDPTPLRDRLRAETRADGKPAYTPLMGLSLLIFFAISCQCMSTLAAVKRETKSYKWPAFMFAYMTTLAYLLSFTVFQVGRLLGF
;
A
#
# COMPACT_ATOMS: atom_id res chain seq x y z
N MET A 1 -2.67 -15.02 -63.83
CA MET A 1 -1.35 -14.36 -63.73
C MET A 1 -1.49 -13.15 -62.79
N ALA A 2 -1.12 -13.32 -61.58
CA ALA A 2 -0.84 -12.26 -60.59
C ALA A 2 -0.09 -12.90 -59.43
N SER A 3 1.17 -12.58 -59.30
CA SER A 3 2.11 -13.01 -58.31
C SER A 3 1.85 -12.27 -57.00
N THR A 4 1.51 -12.98 -55.93
CA THR A 4 1.47 -12.47 -54.56
C THR A 4 2.85 -12.66 -53.93
N THR A 5 3.54 -11.57 -53.72
CA THR A 5 4.76 -11.46 -52.92
C THR A 5 4.36 -11.44 -51.43
N THR A 6 4.79 -12.48 -50.70
CA THR A 6 4.74 -12.60 -49.26
C THR A 6 5.76 -11.64 -48.63
N ASP A 7 5.28 -10.56 -48.00
CA ASP A 7 6.07 -9.73 -47.10
C ASP A 7 6.36 -10.48 -45.80
N SER A 8 7.61 -10.87 -45.60
CA SER A 8 8.12 -11.39 -44.35
C SER A 8 8.28 -10.21 -43.38
N GLN A 9 7.42 -10.17 -42.36
CA GLN A 9 7.59 -9.29 -41.19
C GLN A 9 8.86 -9.71 -40.42
N ALA A 10 9.94 -8.99 -40.64
CA ALA A 10 11.10 -9.00 -39.77
C ALA A 10 10.71 -8.28 -38.47
N GLY A 11 10.75 -9.00 -37.33
CA GLY A 11 10.58 -8.41 -36.00
C GLY A 11 11.66 -7.35 -35.73
N PRO A 12 11.42 -6.37 -34.85
CA PRO A 12 12.37 -5.33 -34.55
C PRO A 12 13.65 -5.94 -33.94
N GLN A 13 14.77 -5.71 -34.62
CA GLN A 13 16.11 -6.01 -34.09
C GLN A 13 16.33 -5.19 -32.81
N PRO A 14 16.95 -5.75 -31.73
CA PRO A 14 17.30 -4.99 -30.56
C PRO A 14 18.31 -3.89 -30.94
N PRO A 15 18.12 -2.64 -30.49
CA PRO A 15 19.07 -1.56 -30.75
C PRO A 15 20.39 -1.89 -30.05
N GLY A 16 21.43 -2.13 -30.83
CA GLY A 16 22.80 -2.25 -30.33
C GLY A 16 23.22 -0.98 -29.58
N ALA A 17 24.10 -1.13 -28.59
CA ALA A 17 24.67 -0.05 -27.81
C ALA A 17 25.04 1.13 -28.71
N SER A 18 24.42 2.28 -28.51
CA SER A 18 24.74 3.48 -29.26
C SER A 18 26.15 3.94 -28.95
N ALA A 19 27.06 3.84 -29.90
CA ALA A 19 28.39 4.41 -29.80
C ALA A 19 28.30 5.90 -29.43
N PRO A 20 29.26 6.45 -28.65
CA PRO A 20 29.24 7.87 -28.27
C PRO A 20 29.21 8.75 -29.49
N VAL A 21 28.16 9.55 -29.61
CA VAL A 21 28.11 10.60 -30.65
C VAL A 21 29.18 11.61 -30.30
N ALA A 22 30.17 11.75 -31.13
CA ALA A 22 31.26 12.71 -30.94
C ALA A 22 30.67 14.11 -30.72
N GLY A 23 30.90 14.70 -29.52
CA GLY A 23 30.39 16.04 -29.18
C GLY A 23 29.28 16.06 -28.11
N SER A 24 28.76 14.90 -27.62
CA SER A 24 27.81 14.89 -26.49
C SER A 24 28.51 15.24 -25.17
N PRO A 25 27.84 15.99 -24.25
CA PRO A 25 28.43 16.30 -22.95
C PRO A 25 28.69 15.03 -22.15
N PRO A 26 29.71 15.03 -21.25
CA PRO A 26 29.97 13.90 -20.36
C PRO A 26 28.76 13.58 -19.49
N LEU A 27 28.50 12.29 -19.31
CA LEU A 27 27.38 11.79 -18.51
C LEU A 27 27.83 11.51 -17.05
N VAL A 28 27.20 12.21 -16.12
CA VAL A 28 27.40 12.04 -14.68
C VAL A 28 26.16 11.43 -14.05
N LEU A 29 26.28 10.27 -13.42
CA LEU A 29 25.19 9.63 -12.69
C LEU A 29 25.28 9.95 -11.20
N LEU A 30 24.17 10.42 -10.61
CA LEU A 30 24.02 10.49 -9.15
C LEU A 30 23.44 9.17 -8.65
N VAL A 31 24.23 8.43 -7.87
CA VAL A 31 23.89 7.13 -7.31
C VAL A 31 23.92 7.21 -5.79
N GLY A 32 23.09 6.45 -5.09
CA GLY A 32 23.13 6.38 -3.63
C GLY A 32 21.83 5.88 -3.03
N ASN A 33 21.84 5.64 -1.73
CA ASN A 33 20.71 5.10 -1.01
C ASN A 33 19.49 6.05 -1.04
N PRO A 34 18.27 5.54 -0.79
CA PRO A 34 17.13 6.39 -0.54
C PRO A 34 17.39 7.37 0.61
N ASN A 35 16.84 8.58 0.52
CA ASN A 35 16.92 9.63 1.55
C ASN A 35 18.32 10.20 1.82
N THR A 36 19.33 9.94 1.00
CA THR A 36 20.68 10.54 1.12
C THR A 36 20.76 11.98 0.57
N GLY A 37 19.65 12.53 0.09
CA GLY A 37 19.58 13.87 -0.46
C GLY A 37 20.05 14.01 -1.92
N LYS A 38 20.05 12.91 -2.71
CA LYS A 38 20.40 12.91 -4.15
C LYS A 38 19.62 13.96 -4.94
N THR A 39 18.29 13.91 -4.85
CA THR A 39 17.43 14.84 -5.58
C THR A 39 17.63 16.30 -5.14
N THR A 40 17.95 16.54 -3.87
CA THR A 40 18.31 17.87 -3.39
C THR A 40 19.62 18.34 -4.01
N LEU A 41 20.61 17.45 -4.08
CA LEU A 41 21.88 17.73 -4.76
C LEU A 41 21.67 17.94 -6.26
N PHE A 42 20.91 17.07 -6.92
CA PHE A 42 20.57 17.20 -8.34
C PHE A 42 19.93 18.56 -8.67
N ASN A 43 18.91 18.97 -7.90
CA ASN A 43 18.25 20.25 -8.10
C ASN A 43 19.21 21.45 -7.89
N ARG A 44 20.18 21.31 -7.00
CA ARG A 44 21.17 22.35 -6.76
C ARG A 44 22.24 22.43 -7.86
N LEU A 45 22.64 21.29 -8.43
CA LEU A 45 23.59 21.23 -9.53
C LEU A 45 22.99 21.71 -10.87
N THR A 46 21.73 21.36 -11.12
CA THR A 46 21.06 21.62 -12.41
C THR A 46 20.20 22.89 -12.41
N GLY A 47 19.85 23.43 -11.24
CA GLY A 47 19.00 24.61 -11.11
C GLY A 47 17.62 24.39 -11.77
N GLN A 48 17.17 25.37 -12.60
CA GLN A 48 15.89 25.28 -13.31
C GLN A 48 15.94 24.46 -14.62
N ASN A 49 17.09 23.90 -14.98
CA ASN A 49 17.30 23.16 -16.23
C ASN A 49 17.00 21.65 -16.12
N ALA A 50 16.23 21.24 -15.13
CA ALA A 50 15.85 19.84 -14.92
C ALA A 50 14.72 19.43 -15.87
N ARG A 51 14.89 18.29 -16.56
CA ARG A 51 13.86 17.62 -17.33
C ARG A 51 13.34 16.41 -16.55
N ILE A 52 12.04 16.30 -16.42
CA ILE A 52 11.36 15.17 -15.76
C ILE A 52 10.68 14.34 -16.84
N GLY A 53 10.93 13.07 -16.88
CA GLY A 53 10.29 12.09 -17.74
C GLY A 53 10.19 10.75 -17.03
N ASN A 54 9.72 9.71 -17.70
CA ASN A 54 9.75 8.35 -17.16
C ASN A 54 10.84 7.54 -17.86
N TYR A 55 11.41 6.56 -17.15
CA TYR A 55 12.24 5.56 -17.79
C TYR A 55 11.38 4.73 -18.76
N PRO A 56 11.86 4.40 -19.96
CA PRO A 56 11.10 3.65 -20.95
C PRO A 56 10.61 2.30 -20.39
N GLY A 57 9.34 1.99 -20.63
CA GLY A 57 8.72 0.73 -20.20
C GLY A 57 8.32 0.63 -18.72
N VAL A 58 8.65 1.62 -17.89
CA VAL A 58 8.34 1.62 -16.45
C VAL A 58 7.80 2.97 -15.98
N THR A 59 7.13 3.00 -14.84
CA THR A 59 6.56 4.23 -14.24
C THR A 59 7.52 4.95 -13.31
N VAL A 60 8.81 4.69 -13.40
CA VAL A 60 9.85 5.31 -12.59
C VAL A 60 10.26 6.64 -13.23
N GLU A 61 10.29 7.71 -12.44
CA GLU A 61 10.68 9.04 -12.93
C GLU A 61 12.16 9.09 -13.28
N ARG A 62 12.48 9.57 -14.46
CA ARG A 62 13.83 9.94 -14.88
C ARG A 62 14.01 11.45 -14.75
N ARG A 63 15.04 11.87 -14.02
CA ARG A 63 15.42 13.28 -13.88
C ARG A 63 16.79 13.47 -14.51
N SER A 64 16.86 14.30 -15.54
CA SER A 64 18.12 14.69 -16.17
C SER A 64 18.22 16.20 -16.28
N GLY A 65 19.42 16.72 -16.26
CA GLY A 65 19.66 18.16 -16.38
C GLY A 65 21.10 18.44 -16.72
N SER A 66 21.39 19.67 -17.14
CA SER A 66 22.74 20.11 -17.45
C SER A 66 23.31 20.92 -16.30
N SER A 67 24.60 20.70 -15.98
CA SER A 67 25.36 21.47 -15.01
C SER A 67 26.64 21.98 -15.64
N ARG A 68 27.11 23.16 -15.22
CA ARG A 68 28.41 23.69 -15.60
C ARG A 68 29.40 23.46 -14.47
N LEU A 69 30.54 22.86 -14.80
CA LEU A 69 31.67 22.69 -13.89
C LEU A 69 32.53 23.96 -13.86
N ASP A 70 33.45 24.04 -12.90
CA ASP A 70 34.30 25.23 -12.67
C ASP A 70 35.10 25.64 -13.93
N GLY A 71 35.53 24.66 -14.77
CA GLY A 71 36.19 24.88 -16.06
C GLY A 71 35.25 25.27 -17.22
N ASN A 72 34.00 25.70 -16.93
CA ASN A 72 32.94 26.01 -17.91
C ASN A 72 32.54 24.80 -18.78
N ARG A 73 32.96 23.60 -18.43
CA ARG A 73 32.60 22.34 -19.10
C ARG A 73 31.16 21.99 -18.80
N LEU A 74 30.35 21.78 -19.84
CA LEU A 74 28.97 21.34 -19.69
C LEU A 74 28.93 19.83 -19.50
N VAL A 75 28.19 19.36 -18.46
CA VAL A 75 27.94 17.94 -18.19
C VAL A 75 26.46 17.64 -18.09
N GLU A 76 26.05 16.47 -18.54
CA GLU A 76 24.70 15.95 -18.30
C GLU A 76 24.69 15.23 -16.96
N VAL A 77 23.79 15.63 -16.06
CA VAL A 77 23.62 14.99 -14.75
C VAL A 77 22.28 14.24 -14.75
N VAL A 78 22.30 12.97 -14.35
CA VAL A 78 21.11 12.13 -14.23
C VAL A 78 20.96 11.65 -12.78
N ASP A 79 19.80 11.89 -12.18
CA ASP A 79 19.44 11.40 -10.84
C ASP A 79 18.86 10.00 -10.97
N LEU A 80 19.56 8.99 -10.48
CA LEU A 80 19.07 7.61 -10.46
C LEU A 80 18.14 7.38 -9.27
N PRO A 81 17.16 6.46 -9.39
CA PRO A 81 16.36 6.01 -8.26
C PRO A 81 17.24 5.58 -7.10
N GLY A 82 16.80 5.86 -5.87
CA GLY A 82 17.53 5.46 -4.68
C GLY A 82 17.51 3.95 -4.51
N THR A 83 18.69 3.33 -4.35
CA THR A 83 18.79 1.89 -4.14
C THR A 83 19.72 1.59 -2.96
N TYR A 84 19.46 0.51 -2.23
CA TYR A 84 20.32 0.04 -1.15
C TYR A 84 21.41 -0.92 -1.65
N SER A 85 21.18 -1.53 -2.79
CA SER A 85 22.10 -2.45 -3.44
C SER A 85 21.88 -2.46 -4.96
N LEU A 86 22.82 -3.00 -5.70
CA LEU A 86 22.68 -3.29 -7.13
C LEU A 86 22.07 -4.67 -7.39
N SER A 87 21.52 -5.34 -6.37
CA SER A 87 20.97 -6.72 -6.50
C SER A 87 19.70 -6.82 -7.36
N ALA A 88 19.22 -5.69 -7.91
CA ALA A 88 18.16 -5.60 -8.92
C ALA A 88 16.88 -6.40 -8.59
N ARG A 89 16.44 -6.31 -7.34
CA ARG A 89 15.21 -6.97 -6.84
C ARG A 89 13.94 -6.18 -7.07
N SER A 90 14.08 -4.94 -7.53
CA SER A 90 12.99 -4.04 -7.91
C SER A 90 13.26 -3.41 -9.28
N ALA A 91 12.20 -2.89 -9.94
CA ALA A 91 12.36 -2.17 -11.19
C ALA A 91 13.28 -0.95 -11.07
N GLU A 92 13.28 -0.28 -9.92
CA GLU A 92 14.14 0.86 -9.62
C GLU A 92 15.61 0.45 -9.52
N GLU A 93 15.90 -0.67 -8.84
CA GLU A 93 17.24 -1.22 -8.73
C GLU A 93 17.77 -1.73 -10.07
N GLN A 94 16.90 -2.33 -10.90
CA GLN A 94 17.26 -2.76 -12.25
C GLN A 94 17.64 -1.57 -13.15
N ILE A 95 16.88 -0.48 -13.08
CA ILE A 95 17.21 0.76 -13.80
C ILE A 95 18.57 1.30 -13.35
N ALA A 96 18.80 1.38 -12.04
CA ALA A 96 20.07 1.85 -11.50
C ALA A 96 21.23 0.98 -11.99
N LEU A 97 21.09 -0.34 -11.96
CA LEU A 97 22.10 -1.28 -12.45
C LEU A 97 22.40 -1.10 -13.93
N TRP A 98 21.37 -1.12 -14.80
CA TRP A 98 21.57 -0.97 -16.24
C TRP A 98 22.16 0.39 -16.63
N ALA A 99 21.74 1.46 -15.96
CA ALA A 99 22.32 2.78 -16.17
C ALA A 99 23.81 2.82 -15.77
N VAL A 100 24.15 2.20 -14.63
CA VAL A 100 25.54 2.11 -14.12
C VAL A 100 26.41 1.26 -15.05
N LEU A 101 25.88 0.15 -15.58
CA LEU A 101 26.60 -0.74 -16.51
C LEU A 101 26.63 -0.21 -17.96
N GLY A 102 25.81 0.77 -18.29
CA GLY A 102 25.67 1.27 -19.68
C GLY A 102 25.06 0.23 -20.61
N GLN A 103 24.10 -0.57 -20.13
CA GLN A 103 23.46 -1.64 -20.89
C GLN A 103 22.07 -1.27 -21.44
N GLY A 104 21.66 -1.98 -22.50
CA GLY A 104 20.39 -1.72 -23.17
C GLY A 104 20.36 -0.33 -23.81
N GLN A 105 19.41 0.48 -23.41
CA GLN A 105 19.24 1.87 -23.90
C GLN A 105 20.04 2.92 -23.11
N TYR A 106 20.83 2.51 -22.09
CA TYR A 106 21.58 3.43 -21.24
C TYR A 106 23.00 3.59 -21.78
N ARG A 107 23.44 4.86 -21.88
CA ARG A 107 24.81 5.19 -22.18
C ARG A 107 25.69 4.90 -20.95
N ALA A 108 26.91 4.36 -21.15
CA ALA A 108 27.87 4.19 -20.09
C ALA A 108 28.23 5.54 -19.44
N PRO A 109 28.27 5.64 -18.12
CA PRO A 109 28.61 6.88 -17.42
C PRO A 109 30.09 7.21 -17.57
N ASP A 110 30.38 8.50 -17.73
CA ASP A 110 31.75 9.02 -17.68
C ASP A 110 32.22 9.20 -16.23
N LEU A 111 31.29 9.40 -15.30
CA LEU A 111 31.52 9.50 -13.85
C LEU A 111 30.27 9.10 -13.06
N CYS A 112 30.46 8.31 -11.99
CA CYS A 112 29.46 8.06 -10.96
C CYS A 112 29.77 8.91 -9.74
N VAL A 113 28.82 9.76 -9.31
CA VAL A 113 28.87 10.49 -8.05
C VAL A 113 28.00 9.74 -7.04
N PHE A 114 28.65 9.07 -6.10
CA PHE A 114 27.96 8.35 -5.04
C PHE A 114 27.63 9.28 -3.89
N VAL A 115 26.32 9.49 -3.65
CA VAL A 115 25.83 10.37 -2.58
C VAL A 115 25.58 9.55 -1.32
N ALA A 116 26.44 9.72 -0.32
CA ALA A 116 26.38 9.04 0.97
C ALA A 116 25.84 9.97 2.06
N ASP A 117 25.05 9.43 2.98
CA ASP A 117 24.62 10.11 4.20
C ASP A 117 25.71 10.00 5.27
N ALA A 118 26.28 11.13 5.67
CA ALA A 118 27.32 11.19 6.69
C ALA A 118 26.87 10.71 8.07
N SER A 119 25.56 10.79 8.36
CA SER A 119 24.97 10.32 9.62
C SER A 119 24.79 8.79 9.69
N GLN A 120 24.81 8.11 8.51
CA GLN A 120 24.56 6.67 8.37
C GLN A 120 25.56 6.01 7.40
N LEU A 121 26.85 6.33 7.55
CA LEU A 121 27.89 5.93 6.60
C LEU A 121 27.99 4.40 6.42
N SER A 122 27.94 3.61 7.50
CA SER A 122 28.04 2.14 7.46
C SER A 122 27.03 1.52 6.48
N ARG A 123 25.83 2.03 6.46
CA ARG A 123 24.76 1.58 5.56
C ARG A 123 25.03 1.93 4.11
N ASN A 124 25.59 3.13 3.88
CA ASN A 124 25.86 3.61 2.53
C ASN A 124 27.08 2.92 1.91
N LEU A 125 28.03 2.47 2.73
CA LEU A 125 29.23 1.78 2.27
C LEU A 125 28.94 0.48 1.50
N TYR A 126 27.86 -0.23 1.80
CA TYR A 126 27.51 -1.46 1.10
C TYR A 126 27.31 -1.23 -0.42
N LEU A 127 26.55 -0.22 -0.79
CA LEU A 127 26.38 0.16 -2.20
C LEU A 127 27.64 0.77 -2.78
N ALA A 128 28.40 1.55 -1.99
CA ALA A 128 29.68 2.10 -2.42
C ALA A 128 30.67 0.99 -2.80
N LEU A 129 30.74 -0.09 -2.02
CA LEU A 129 31.58 -1.25 -2.31
C LEU A 129 31.16 -1.97 -3.59
N GLN A 130 29.86 -2.13 -3.84
CA GLN A 130 29.38 -2.72 -5.09
C GLN A 130 29.77 -1.89 -6.32
N LEU A 131 29.68 -0.55 -6.22
CA LEU A 131 30.12 0.35 -7.30
C LEU A 131 31.66 0.29 -7.47
N ALA A 132 32.39 0.18 -6.37
CA ALA A 132 33.82 0.04 -6.34
C ALA A 132 34.31 -1.24 -7.05
N GLU A 133 33.66 -2.38 -6.76
CA GLU A 133 33.96 -3.68 -7.38
C GLU A 133 33.69 -3.69 -8.89
N LEU A 134 32.72 -2.88 -9.37
CA LEU A 134 32.46 -2.73 -10.81
C LEU A 134 33.53 -1.92 -11.56
N GLY A 135 34.51 -1.34 -10.86
CA GLY A 135 35.63 -0.61 -11.47
C GLY A 135 35.23 0.67 -12.22
N LEU A 136 34.12 1.30 -11.82
CA LEU A 136 33.63 2.53 -12.46
C LEU A 136 34.39 3.76 -11.97
N PRO A 137 34.53 4.82 -12.80
CA PRO A 137 35.00 6.12 -12.33
C PRO A 137 34.05 6.64 -11.24
N LEU A 138 34.57 6.82 -10.03
CA LEU A 138 33.77 7.08 -8.84
C LEU A 138 34.26 8.30 -8.05
N LEU A 139 33.33 9.14 -7.61
CA LEU A 139 33.52 10.24 -6.67
C LEU A 139 32.49 10.12 -5.55
N ILE A 140 32.90 10.26 -4.29
CA ILE A 140 31.99 10.20 -3.15
C ILE A 140 31.62 11.62 -2.73
N ALA A 141 30.31 11.91 -2.72
CA ALA A 141 29.72 13.10 -2.13
C ALA A 141 29.15 12.74 -0.76
N LEU A 142 29.89 13.02 0.32
CA LEU A 142 29.47 12.77 1.70
C LEU A 142 28.51 13.89 2.13
N ASN A 143 27.22 13.66 1.94
CA ASN A 143 26.15 14.63 2.18
C ASN A 143 25.67 14.61 3.64
N MET A 144 24.85 15.59 4.02
CA MET A 144 24.27 15.74 5.37
C MET A 144 25.35 15.88 6.46
N ILE A 145 26.48 16.48 6.12
CA ILE A 145 27.55 16.72 7.09
C ILE A 145 27.07 17.63 8.24
N ASP A 146 26.08 18.46 8.01
CA ASP A 146 25.41 19.30 9.00
C ASP A 146 24.50 18.52 9.97
N GLU A 147 24.13 17.30 9.63
CA GLU A 147 23.34 16.38 10.47
C GLU A 147 24.23 15.32 11.16
N ALA A 148 25.49 15.17 10.74
CA ALA A 148 26.43 14.17 11.29
C ALA A 148 26.89 14.45 12.74
N GLY A 149 26.51 15.63 13.30
CA GLY A 149 26.81 15.99 14.68
C GLY A 149 28.28 16.36 14.91
N GLU A 150 28.76 16.10 16.13
CA GLU A 150 30.12 16.49 16.56
C GLU A 150 31.23 15.57 16.05
N ASN A 151 30.89 14.43 15.48
CA ASN A 151 31.84 13.43 14.98
C ASN A 151 31.54 13.00 13.54
N PRO A 152 31.73 13.91 12.57
CA PRO A 152 31.53 13.58 11.16
C PRO A 152 32.57 12.55 10.69
N PRO A 153 32.23 11.69 9.72
CA PRO A 153 33.18 10.76 9.13
C PRO A 153 34.36 11.51 8.51
N ASN A 154 35.55 10.87 8.59
CA ASN A 154 36.78 11.42 8.05
C ASN A 154 36.88 11.15 6.54
N THR A 155 36.71 12.18 5.71
CA THR A 155 36.83 12.07 4.25
C THR A 155 38.14 11.47 3.79
N ALA A 156 39.25 11.86 4.39
CA ALA A 156 40.59 11.32 4.04
C ALA A 156 40.73 9.84 4.40
N ALA A 157 40.04 9.33 5.42
CA ALA A 157 40.01 7.90 5.73
C ALA A 157 39.16 7.14 4.70
N ILE A 158 38.02 7.70 4.27
CA ILE A 158 37.17 7.12 3.22
C ILE A 158 37.98 7.07 1.90
N GLU A 159 38.68 8.14 1.55
CA GLU A 159 39.55 8.18 0.35
C GLU A 159 40.63 7.10 0.38
N ARG A 160 41.26 6.90 1.52
CA ARG A 160 42.32 5.85 1.68
C ARG A 160 41.70 4.45 1.57
N LEU A 161 40.53 4.22 2.18
CA LEU A 161 39.86 2.92 2.18
C LEU A 161 39.37 2.52 0.79
N LEU A 162 38.73 3.43 0.09
CA LEU A 162 38.11 3.14 -1.20
C LEU A 162 39.03 3.50 -2.38
N GLY A 163 40.03 4.33 -2.20
CA GLY A 163 40.94 4.79 -3.25
C GLY A 163 40.33 5.79 -4.23
N VAL A 164 39.23 6.42 -3.86
CA VAL A 164 38.49 7.40 -4.71
C VAL A 164 38.30 8.71 -3.94
N PRO A 165 38.20 9.86 -4.62
CA PRO A 165 37.99 11.16 -3.97
C PRO A 165 36.70 11.20 -3.17
N CYS A 166 36.73 11.88 -2.00
CA CYS A 166 35.57 12.07 -1.14
C CYS A 166 35.40 13.54 -0.74
N VAL A 167 34.26 14.14 -1.05
CA VAL A 167 33.95 15.54 -0.76
C VAL A 167 32.81 15.65 0.24
N ALA A 168 33.03 16.34 1.36
CA ALA A 168 31.98 16.61 2.35
C ALA A 168 31.11 17.77 1.90
N ILE A 169 29.78 17.54 1.88
CA ILE A 169 28.80 18.52 1.43
C ILE A 169 27.57 18.59 2.33
N SER A 170 26.84 19.70 2.25
CA SER A 170 25.45 19.79 2.65
C SER A 170 24.63 20.31 1.46
N ALA A 171 23.97 19.42 0.75
CA ALA A 171 23.12 19.79 -0.39
C ALA A 171 21.99 20.76 0.02
N ARG A 172 21.49 20.64 1.26
CA ARG A 172 20.46 21.51 1.83
C ARG A 172 20.99 22.93 2.05
N ARG A 173 22.16 23.09 2.69
CA ARG A 173 22.77 24.40 3.00
C ARG A 173 23.58 24.97 1.83
N GLY A 174 24.03 24.14 0.92
CA GLY A 174 24.87 24.53 -0.22
C GLY A 174 26.36 24.56 0.11
N SER A 175 26.77 24.14 1.30
CA SER A 175 28.17 24.07 1.67
C SER A 175 28.87 22.89 0.94
N GLY A 176 30.13 23.11 0.49
CA GLY A 176 30.93 22.10 -0.18
C GLY A 176 30.57 21.86 -1.66
N ILE A 177 29.57 22.56 -2.23
CA ILE A 177 29.15 22.34 -3.63
C ILE A 177 30.26 22.76 -4.61
N SER A 178 30.94 23.88 -4.40
CA SER A 178 32.06 24.30 -5.27
C SER A 178 33.22 23.27 -5.23
N ALA A 179 33.52 22.73 -4.04
CA ALA A 179 34.53 21.67 -3.93
C ALA A 179 34.09 20.37 -4.65
N LEU A 180 32.78 20.06 -4.63
CA LEU A 180 32.23 18.94 -5.37
C LEU A 180 32.36 19.17 -6.91
N LEU A 181 32.02 20.35 -7.42
CA LEU A 181 32.17 20.69 -8.85
C LEU A 181 33.62 20.60 -9.30
N ALA A 182 34.56 21.13 -8.53
CA ALA A 182 36.00 20.99 -8.79
C ALA A 182 36.47 19.52 -8.70
N GLY A 183 35.89 18.75 -7.77
CA GLY A 183 36.14 17.30 -7.67
C GLY A 183 35.61 16.53 -8.88
N MET A 184 34.44 16.86 -9.38
CA MET A 184 33.85 16.26 -10.60
C MET A 184 34.70 16.57 -11.84
N GLU A 185 35.17 17.80 -12.00
CA GLU A 185 36.07 18.20 -13.12
C GLU A 185 37.34 17.35 -13.13
N ARG A 186 38.02 17.21 -11.97
CA ARG A 186 39.20 16.36 -11.82
C ARG A 186 38.88 14.89 -12.08
N ALA A 187 37.81 14.38 -11.50
CA ALA A 187 37.41 12.97 -11.63
C ALA A 187 37.05 12.60 -13.07
N LEU A 188 36.49 13.52 -13.87
CA LEU A 188 36.24 13.31 -15.30
C LEU A 188 37.52 13.23 -16.12
N SER A 189 38.59 13.88 -15.67
CA SER A 189 39.91 13.84 -16.32
C SER A 189 40.72 12.62 -15.89
N ASP A 190 40.80 12.37 -14.58
CA ASP A 190 41.64 11.34 -13.97
C ASP A 190 41.02 9.95 -13.95
N LYS A 191 39.65 9.88 -14.08
CA LYS A 191 38.82 8.64 -14.03
C LYS A 191 39.20 7.73 -12.87
N PRO A 192 39.12 8.20 -11.62
CA PRO A 192 39.56 7.43 -10.44
C PRO A 192 38.64 6.19 -10.30
N THR A 193 39.31 5.02 -10.22
CA THR A 193 38.63 3.75 -9.94
C THR A 193 38.97 3.27 -8.53
N ALA A 194 38.02 2.65 -7.87
CA ALA A 194 38.20 2.17 -6.49
C ALA A 194 39.23 1.03 -6.42
N ARG A 195 39.96 0.97 -5.27
CA ARG A 195 41.03 -0.02 -5.00
C ARG A 195 40.67 -0.94 -3.82
N ALA A 196 39.44 -0.81 -3.27
CA ALA A 196 39.01 -1.64 -2.15
C ALA A 196 38.96 -3.12 -2.57
N LYS A 197 39.62 -4.00 -1.82
CA LYS A 197 39.63 -5.45 -2.04
C LYS A 197 38.90 -6.14 -0.89
N ILE A 198 37.75 -6.75 -1.21
CA ILE A 198 36.98 -7.54 -0.25
C ILE A 198 37.53 -8.98 -0.26
N ALA A 199 37.74 -9.52 0.92
CA ALA A 199 38.15 -10.92 1.07
C ALA A 199 36.92 -11.82 1.00
N TYR A 200 36.73 -12.48 -0.12
CA TYR A 200 35.69 -13.49 -0.29
C TYR A 200 36.24 -14.90 0.01
N PRO A 201 35.40 -15.84 0.49
CA PRO A 201 35.79 -17.25 0.63
C PRO A 201 36.29 -17.84 -0.69
N ALA A 202 37.34 -18.66 -0.63
CA ALA A 202 37.95 -19.25 -1.83
C ALA A 202 36.96 -20.06 -2.68
N GLU A 203 36.05 -20.79 -2.02
CA GLU A 203 34.98 -21.54 -2.70
C GLU A 203 33.99 -20.62 -3.47
N LEU A 204 33.63 -19.49 -2.87
CA LEU A 204 32.76 -18.51 -3.51
C LEU A 204 33.44 -17.84 -4.71
N LEU A 205 34.76 -17.60 -4.63
CA LEU A 205 35.53 -17.10 -5.78
C LEU A 205 35.63 -18.14 -6.91
N ALA A 206 35.74 -19.41 -6.61
CA ALA A 206 35.71 -20.48 -7.61
C ALA A 206 34.31 -20.58 -8.30
N ASP A 207 33.28 -20.43 -7.53
CA ASP A 207 31.89 -20.35 -8.06
C ASP A 207 31.72 -19.14 -8.99
N ALA A 208 32.20 -17.96 -8.58
CA ALA A 208 32.20 -16.75 -9.39
C ALA A 208 33.00 -16.91 -10.69
N ASP A 209 34.23 -17.48 -10.62
CA ASP A 209 35.09 -17.73 -11.78
C ASP A 209 34.42 -18.70 -12.78
N SER A 210 33.62 -19.66 -12.31
CA SER A 210 32.86 -20.55 -13.18
C SER A 210 31.77 -19.77 -13.96
N LEU A 211 31.12 -18.80 -13.33
CA LEU A 211 30.10 -17.96 -13.95
C LEU A 211 30.67 -16.90 -14.89
N VAL A 212 31.91 -16.45 -14.68
CA VAL A 212 32.58 -15.52 -15.60
C VAL A 212 32.56 -16.06 -17.04
N LYS A 213 32.65 -17.39 -17.22
CA LYS A 213 32.58 -18.04 -18.54
C LYS A 213 31.22 -17.92 -19.22
N ALA A 214 30.15 -17.72 -18.46
CA ALA A 214 28.79 -17.55 -18.95
C ALA A 214 28.38 -16.07 -19.11
N LEU A 215 29.25 -15.12 -18.72
CA LEU A 215 29.00 -13.70 -18.96
C LEU A 215 29.02 -13.38 -20.46
N PRO A 216 28.08 -12.55 -20.96
CA PRO A 216 28.14 -12.03 -22.33
C PRO A 216 29.47 -11.33 -22.63
N SER A 217 29.97 -11.47 -23.85
CA SER A 217 31.22 -10.84 -24.29
C SER A 217 31.18 -9.31 -24.16
N SER A 218 30.00 -8.69 -24.31
CA SER A 218 29.78 -7.25 -24.15
C SER A 218 30.01 -6.75 -22.71
N LEU A 219 29.87 -7.60 -21.72
CA LEU A 219 30.05 -7.28 -20.30
C LEU A 219 31.45 -7.56 -19.79
N ARG A 220 32.23 -8.41 -20.47
CA ARG A 220 33.58 -8.77 -20.05
C ARG A 220 34.55 -7.64 -20.34
N GLN A 221 35.16 -7.07 -19.30
CA GLN A 221 36.10 -5.96 -19.42
C GLN A 221 37.38 -6.15 -18.57
N GLY A 222 37.48 -7.24 -17.77
CA GLY A 222 38.65 -7.55 -16.93
C GLY A 222 38.29 -8.39 -15.73
N THR A 223 39.26 -9.17 -15.23
CA THR A 223 39.04 -10.24 -14.26
C THR A 223 38.30 -9.81 -12.99
N GLU A 224 38.66 -8.66 -12.40
CA GLU A 224 38.02 -8.21 -11.14
C GLU A 224 36.56 -7.74 -11.37
N ARG A 225 36.32 -6.98 -12.42
CA ARG A 225 34.97 -6.56 -12.79
C ARG A 225 34.09 -7.75 -13.18
N ASP A 226 34.64 -8.69 -13.93
CA ASP A 226 33.91 -9.87 -14.39
C ASP A 226 33.50 -10.76 -13.18
N ARG A 227 34.37 -10.88 -12.17
CA ARG A 227 34.03 -11.52 -10.89
C ARG A 227 32.95 -10.77 -10.13
N ALA A 228 33.02 -9.45 -10.07
CA ALA A 228 31.99 -8.63 -9.43
C ALA A 228 30.63 -8.82 -10.09
N LEU A 229 30.58 -8.91 -11.44
CA LEU A 229 29.36 -9.22 -12.18
C LEU A 229 28.87 -10.65 -11.95
N ALA A 230 29.77 -11.61 -11.80
CA ALA A 230 29.40 -12.98 -11.45
C ALA A 230 28.83 -13.07 -10.01
N LEU A 231 29.43 -12.37 -9.03
CA LEU A 231 28.89 -12.25 -7.68
C LEU A 231 27.55 -11.52 -7.65
N TRP A 232 27.39 -10.50 -8.50
CA TRP A 232 26.10 -9.86 -8.71
C TRP A 232 25.07 -10.85 -9.25
N ALA A 233 25.40 -11.64 -10.26
CA ALA A 233 24.49 -12.64 -10.83
C ALA A 233 24.05 -13.67 -9.76
N LEU A 234 24.98 -14.11 -8.90
CA LEU A 234 24.66 -14.99 -7.78
C LEU A 234 23.67 -14.40 -6.79
N THR A 235 23.71 -13.10 -6.52
CA THR A 235 22.83 -12.46 -5.54
C THR A 235 21.53 -11.92 -6.13
N SER A 236 21.41 -11.86 -7.47
CA SER A 236 20.30 -11.17 -8.15
C SER A 236 19.42 -12.10 -8.97
N ILE A 237 20.00 -13.13 -9.61
CA ILE A 237 19.26 -14.02 -10.51
C ILE A 237 18.63 -15.17 -9.72
N GLU A 238 17.28 -15.23 -9.78
CA GLU A 238 16.45 -16.26 -9.17
C GLU A 238 15.47 -16.86 -10.19
N GLU A 239 14.79 -17.98 -9.84
CA GLU A 239 13.78 -18.59 -10.73
C GLU A 239 12.58 -17.67 -10.97
N ASP A 240 12.20 -16.90 -9.95
CA ASP A 240 11.01 -16.03 -9.93
C ASP A 240 11.41 -14.53 -9.88
N ASP A 241 12.61 -14.15 -10.37
CA ASP A 241 13.01 -12.75 -10.43
C ASP A 241 12.23 -11.98 -11.51
N GLU A 242 12.13 -10.66 -11.33
CA GLU A 242 11.49 -9.73 -12.26
C GLU A 242 12.49 -9.12 -13.27
N LEU A 243 13.71 -9.65 -13.34
CA LEU A 243 14.77 -9.14 -14.18
C LEU A 243 14.47 -9.39 -15.66
N SER A 244 14.39 -8.31 -16.43
CA SER A 244 14.28 -8.33 -17.89
C SER A 244 15.67 -8.19 -18.54
N GLU A 245 15.80 -8.66 -19.77
CA GLU A 245 17.00 -8.46 -20.61
C GLU A 245 18.29 -9.12 -20.08
N ILE A 246 18.19 -10.15 -19.22
CA ILE A 246 19.37 -10.93 -18.81
C ILE A 246 19.64 -12.01 -19.87
N ASP A 247 20.92 -12.17 -20.19
CA ASP A 247 21.38 -13.22 -21.07
C ASP A 247 20.90 -14.60 -20.60
N PRO A 248 20.24 -15.41 -21.49
CA PRO A 248 19.70 -16.72 -21.13
C PRO A 248 20.74 -17.73 -20.70
N GLU A 249 22.00 -17.61 -21.18
CA GLU A 249 23.10 -18.50 -20.79
C GLU A 249 23.57 -18.21 -19.37
N LEU A 250 23.77 -16.92 -19.05
CA LEU A 250 24.11 -16.48 -17.70
C LEU A 250 23.03 -16.89 -16.69
N ARG A 251 21.75 -16.69 -17.04
CA ARG A 251 20.62 -17.10 -16.19
C ARG A 251 20.64 -18.60 -15.92
N ARG A 252 20.77 -19.41 -16.97
CA ARG A 252 20.83 -20.89 -16.83
C ARG A 252 21.99 -21.36 -15.99
N ALA A 253 23.19 -20.81 -16.22
CA ALA A 253 24.39 -21.15 -15.48
C ALA A 253 24.28 -20.79 -14.00
N THR A 254 23.76 -19.59 -13.68
CA THR A 254 23.55 -19.14 -12.30
C THR A 254 22.55 -20.01 -11.56
N LEU A 255 21.39 -20.32 -12.17
CA LEU A 255 20.38 -21.18 -11.57
C LEU A 255 20.86 -22.62 -11.38
N ALA A 256 21.65 -23.15 -12.32
CA ALA A 256 22.25 -24.49 -12.20
C ALA A 256 23.25 -24.54 -11.01
N LEU A 257 24.08 -23.53 -10.87
CA LEU A 257 25.05 -23.42 -9.77
C LEU A 257 24.35 -23.30 -8.42
N ARG A 258 23.33 -22.46 -8.32
CA ARG A 258 22.52 -22.30 -7.09
C ARG A 258 21.79 -23.60 -6.69
N LYS A 259 21.31 -24.40 -7.66
CA LYS A 259 20.71 -25.72 -7.39
C LYS A 259 21.73 -26.75 -6.94
N ALA A 260 22.94 -26.74 -7.50
CA ALA A 260 24.01 -27.67 -7.16
C ALA A 260 24.62 -27.35 -5.79
N SER A 261 24.68 -26.08 -5.42
CA SER A 261 25.24 -25.65 -4.14
C SER A 261 24.27 -25.91 -2.98
N ARG A 262 24.78 -26.50 -1.88
CA ARG A 262 24.06 -26.62 -0.60
C ARG A 262 24.27 -25.41 0.32
N ARG A 263 25.10 -24.44 -0.10
CA ARG A 263 25.48 -23.24 0.64
C ARG A 263 24.46 -22.11 0.34
N ASP A 264 24.32 -21.19 1.25
CA ASP A 264 23.58 -19.94 1.03
C ASP A 264 24.53 -18.89 0.43
N LEU A 265 24.66 -18.92 -0.90
CA LEU A 265 25.59 -18.06 -1.66
C LEU A 265 25.27 -16.56 -1.46
N ASP A 266 23.99 -16.20 -1.30
CA ASP A 266 23.58 -14.82 -1.04
C ASP A 266 24.14 -14.34 0.29
N HIS A 267 23.97 -15.17 1.31
CA HIS A 267 24.45 -14.85 2.66
C HIS A 267 25.97 -14.71 2.69
N GLU A 268 26.72 -15.59 1.99
CA GLU A 268 28.17 -15.53 1.94
C GLU A 268 28.70 -14.22 1.32
N VAL A 269 28.12 -13.80 0.17
CA VAL A 269 28.49 -12.54 -0.49
C VAL A 269 28.16 -11.34 0.39
N ILE A 270 26.96 -11.32 0.98
CA ILE A 270 26.51 -10.22 1.84
C ILE A 270 27.37 -10.14 3.10
N ALA A 271 27.60 -11.28 3.75
CA ALA A 271 28.41 -11.35 4.97
C ALA A 271 29.84 -10.86 4.75
N ALA A 272 30.51 -11.26 3.66
CA ALA A 272 31.86 -10.80 3.35
C ALA A 272 31.94 -9.27 3.21
N ARG A 273 30.95 -8.63 2.54
CA ARG A 273 30.92 -7.17 2.42
C ARG A 273 30.67 -6.48 3.76
N TYR A 274 29.76 -7.00 4.59
CA TYR A 274 29.52 -6.42 5.91
C TYR A 274 30.70 -6.62 6.86
N THR A 275 31.38 -7.78 6.81
CA THR A 275 32.60 -8.00 7.58
C THR A 275 33.68 -6.96 7.23
N PHE A 276 33.87 -6.69 5.92
CA PHE A 276 34.81 -5.65 5.49
C PHE A 276 34.41 -4.26 6.02
N ILE A 277 33.11 -3.93 5.99
CA ILE A 277 32.63 -2.64 6.52
C ILE A 277 32.85 -2.55 8.02
N ASP A 278 32.49 -3.58 8.78
CA ASP A 278 32.61 -3.60 10.25
C ASP A 278 34.08 -3.52 10.73
N GLU A 279 34.99 -4.15 10.02
CA GLU A 279 36.43 -4.09 10.31
C GLU A 279 37.02 -2.68 10.13
N HIS A 280 36.58 -1.96 9.07
CA HIS A 280 37.15 -0.65 8.74
C HIS A 280 36.33 0.54 9.28
N LEU A 281 35.07 0.30 9.71
CA LEU A 281 34.21 1.37 10.21
C LEU A 281 34.81 2.20 11.35
N PRO A 282 35.58 1.61 12.31
CA PRO A 282 36.23 2.37 13.38
C PRO A 282 37.25 3.40 12.87
N GLU A 283 37.95 3.12 11.77
CA GLU A 283 38.96 4.00 11.18
C GLU A 283 38.33 5.22 10.46
N LEU A 284 37.07 5.10 10.06
CA LEU A 284 36.36 6.13 9.31
C LEU A 284 35.88 7.28 10.19
N TYR A 285 35.91 7.13 11.52
CA TYR A 285 35.50 8.18 12.45
C TYR A 285 36.70 8.66 13.26
N ARG A 286 36.82 9.99 13.44
CA ARG A 286 37.92 10.61 14.20
C ARG A 286 37.97 10.20 15.68
N ARG A 287 36.81 9.94 16.24
CA ARG A 287 36.64 9.40 17.59
C ARG A 287 35.48 8.41 17.57
N LEU A 288 35.66 7.25 18.14
CA LEU A 288 34.56 6.38 18.54
C LEU A 288 33.84 6.96 19.79
N ASP A 289 33.73 8.28 19.86
CA ASP A 289 33.00 8.92 20.94
C ASP A 289 31.51 8.58 20.79
N ARG A 290 31.20 7.53 21.45
CA ARG A 290 29.89 7.16 21.91
C ARG A 290 29.29 8.37 22.61
N HIS A 291 28.32 9.07 22.03
CA HIS A 291 27.41 9.86 22.84
C HIS A 291 26.55 8.88 23.65
N PRO A 292 26.98 8.55 24.91
CA PRO A 292 26.40 7.40 25.61
C PRO A 292 24.94 7.64 25.97
N ARG A 293 24.51 8.92 26.19
CA ARG A 293 23.16 9.19 26.68
C ARG A 293 22.05 9.03 25.63
N LYS A 294 22.20 9.57 24.42
CA LYS A 294 21.13 9.42 23.38
C LYS A 294 21.03 8.01 22.85
N ARG A 295 22.16 7.34 22.64
CA ARG A 295 22.19 5.93 22.22
C ARG A 295 21.67 5.00 23.32
N GLN A 296 22.06 5.23 24.58
CA GLN A 296 21.54 4.49 25.72
C GLN A 296 20.04 4.64 25.91
N LEU A 297 19.48 5.84 25.68
CA LEU A 297 18.01 6.05 25.75
C LEU A 297 17.30 5.32 24.61
N SER A 298 17.83 5.35 23.39
CA SER A 298 17.28 4.60 22.25
C SER A 298 17.37 3.09 22.49
N GLU A 299 18.50 2.58 22.97
CA GLU A 299 18.70 1.16 23.30
C GLU A 299 17.80 0.69 24.47
N ARG A 300 17.56 1.57 25.46
CA ARG A 300 16.61 1.28 26.56
C ARG A 300 15.18 1.24 26.05
N ALA A 301 14.79 2.21 25.20
CA ALA A 301 13.47 2.23 24.57
C ALA A 301 13.27 0.99 23.69
N ASP A 302 14.26 0.64 22.87
CA ASP A 302 14.20 -0.54 22.00
C ASP A 302 14.11 -1.84 22.80
N ARG A 303 14.72 -1.93 23.98
CA ARG A 303 14.60 -3.11 24.86
C ARG A 303 13.14 -3.35 25.31
N ILE A 304 12.34 -2.29 25.46
CA ILE A 304 10.92 -2.41 25.83
C ILE A 304 10.08 -2.62 24.57
N VAL A 305 10.29 -1.79 23.55
CA VAL A 305 9.47 -1.77 22.32
C VAL A 305 9.63 -3.04 21.49
N LEU A 306 10.83 -3.63 21.47
CA LEU A 306 11.11 -4.86 20.72
C LEU A 306 10.88 -6.14 21.57
N HIS A 307 10.53 -5.99 22.84
CA HIS A 307 10.26 -7.17 23.69
C HIS A 307 8.99 -7.91 23.22
N PRO A 308 9.02 -9.24 23.05
CA PRO A 308 7.88 -9.98 22.49
C PRO A 308 6.55 -9.75 23.21
N VAL A 309 6.56 -9.62 24.52
CA VAL A 309 5.35 -9.42 25.34
C VAL A 309 5.10 -7.92 25.58
N TRP A 310 6.09 -7.20 26.14
CA TRP A 310 5.91 -5.79 26.48
C TRP A 310 5.79 -4.88 25.26
N GLY A 311 6.51 -5.17 24.17
CA GLY A 311 6.37 -4.45 22.92
C GLY A 311 5.00 -4.66 22.28
N PHE A 312 4.47 -5.90 22.35
CA PHE A 312 3.12 -6.18 21.87
C PHE A 312 2.05 -5.50 22.74
N ALA A 313 2.20 -5.52 24.07
CA ALA A 313 1.29 -4.81 24.98
C ALA A 313 1.31 -3.28 24.73
N LEU A 314 2.49 -2.70 24.58
CA LEU A 314 2.65 -1.29 24.22
C LEU A 314 2.01 -0.98 22.87
N PHE A 315 2.20 -1.84 21.87
CA PHE A 315 1.55 -1.71 20.57
C PHE A 315 0.03 -1.70 20.69
N MET A 316 -0.54 -2.64 21.46
CA MET A 316 -1.99 -2.69 21.71
C MET A 316 -2.48 -1.43 22.41
N LEU A 317 -1.73 -0.90 23.38
CA LEU A 317 -2.06 0.35 24.07
C LEU A 317 -2.04 1.55 23.11
N VAL A 318 -0.99 1.67 22.29
CA VAL A 318 -0.90 2.75 21.29
C VAL A 318 -2.07 2.66 20.31
N MET A 319 -2.40 1.46 19.82
CA MET A 319 -3.54 1.25 18.93
C MET A 319 -4.87 1.59 19.62
N LEU A 320 -5.04 1.21 20.88
CA LEU A 320 -6.23 1.58 21.66
C LEU A 320 -6.40 3.10 21.71
N VAL A 321 -5.32 3.84 22.00
CA VAL A 321 -5.35 5.31 22.04
C VAL A 321 -5.66 5.89 20.66
N VAL A 322 -5.04 5.38 19.60
CA VAL A 322 -5.28 5.83 18.22
C VAL A 322 -6.75 5.60 17.82
N PHE A 323 -7.27 4.39 18.04
CA PHE A 323 -8.66 4.09 17.69
C PHE A 323 -9.65 4.86 18.54
N GLN A 324 -9.43 4.98 19.85
CA GLN A 324 -10.28 5.77 20.72
C GLN A 324 -10.31 7.25 20.27
N SER A 325 -9.14 7.81 19.97
CA SER A 325 -9.06 9.19 19.45
C SER A 325 -9.76 9.35 18.11
N LEU A 326 -9.61 8.35 17.23
CA LEU A 326 -10.21 8.34 15.90
C LEU A 326 -11.74 8.42 15.97
N PHE A 327 -12.37 7.71 16.92
CA PHE A 327 -13.81 7.73 17.08
C PHE A 327 -14.27 8.95 17.89
N SER A 328 -13.68 9.22 19.07
CA SER A 328 -14.14 10.29 19.95
C SER A 328 -13.84 11.71 19.45
N TRP A 329 -12.70 11.91 18.76
CA TRP A 329 -12.32 13.26 18.31
C TRP A 329 -12.89 13.60 16.93
N SER A 330 -13.30 12.60 16.15
CA SER A 330 -13.95 12.87 14.87
C SER A 330 -15.43 13.22 15.02
N ASP A 331 -16.12 12.73 16.07
CA ASP A 331 -17.56 12.91 16.24
C ASP A 331 -18.03 14.37 16.17
N PRO A 332 -17.38 15.35 16.86
CA PRO A 332 -17.82 16.76 16.75
C PRO A 332 -17.69 17.34 15.35
N ALA A 333 -16.67 16.89 14.59
CA ALA A 333 -16.48 17.35 13.21
C ALA A 333 -17.43 16.65 12.26
N ILE A 334 -17.77 15.39 12.52
CA ILE A 334 -18.78 14.63 11.77
C ILE A 334 -20.15 15.26 11.95
N SER A 335 -20.59 15.49 13.19
CA SER A 335 -21.90 16.08 13.48
C SER A 335 -22.02 17.49 12.86
N LEU A 336 -20.96 18.30 12.89
CA LEU A 336 -20.97 19.61 12.24
C LEU A 336 -21.21 19.50 10.73
N ILE A 337 -20.61 18.50 10.07
CA ILE A 337 -20.79 18.24 8.63
C ILE A 337 -22.22 17.75 8.37
N GLU A 338 -22.71 16.81 9.17
CA GLU A 338 -24.07 16.29 9.07
C GLU A 338 -25.12 17.39 9.24
N ASP A 339 -24.98 18.23 10.27
CA ASP A 339 -25.84 19.39 10.50
C ASP A 339 -25.83 20.37 9.31
N ALA A 340 -24.64 20.66 8.77
CA ALA A 340 -24.49 21.55 7.62
C ALA A 340 -25.18 21.00 6.36
N PHE A 341 -25.05 19.70 6.10
CA PHE A 341 -25.73 19.05 4.96
C PHE A 341 -27.24 18.91 5.19
N SER A 342 -27.68 18.66 6.42
CA SER A 342 -29.08 18.64 6.81
C SER A 342 -29.73 20.03 6.63
N TRP A 343 -29.07 21.09 7.10
CA TRP A 343 -29.49 22.47 6.87
C TRP A 343 -29.57 22.82 5.37
N LEU A 344 -28.54 22.44 4.59
CA LEU A 344 -28.53 22.66 3.14
C LEU A 344 -29.70 21.93 2.46
N ARG A 345 -29.96 20.68 2.85
CA ARG A 345 -31.08 19.88 2.34
C ARG A 345 -32.43 20.53 2.69
N GLY A 346 -32.62 20.94 3.94
CA GLY A 346 -33.80 21.69 4.40
C GLY A 346 -34.03 22.98 3.60
N GLY A 347 -32.99 23.76 3.38
CA GLY A 347 -33.04 24.96 2.56
C GLY A 347 -33.43 24.68 1.11
N LEU A 348 -32.90 23.63 0.49
CA LEU A 348 -33.22 23.24 -0.89
C LEU A 348 -34.67 22.71 -1.00
N THR A 349 -35.16 22.00 0.01
CA THR A 349 -36.54 21.50 0.03
C THR A 349 -37.59 22.60 0.14
N THR A 350 -37.24 23.73 0.80
CA THR A 350 -38.10 24.90 0.90
C THR A 350 -38.06 25.82 -0.34
N LEU A 351 -36.87 25.91 -0.99
CA LEU A 351 -36.68 26.76 -2.16
C LEU A 351 -37.16 26.16 -3.47
N LEU A 352 -37.12 24.83 -3.62
CA LEU A 352 -37.46 24.14 -4.86
C LEU A 352 -38.84 23.52 -4.79
N PRO A 353 -39.66 23.63 -5.88
CA PRO A 353 -40.95 22.98 -5.94
C PRO A 353 -40.79 21.44 -5.88
N ALA A 354 -41.80 20.78 -5.28
CA ALA A 354 -41.82 19.32 -5.21
C ALA A 354 -41.72 18.71 -6.62
N GLY A 355 -40.76 17.83 -6.83
CA GLY A 355 -40.53 17.20 -8.13
C GLY A 355 -39.23 16.38 -8.20
N ILE A 356 -39.07 15.69 -9.32
CA ILE A 356 -37.95 14.80 -9.58
C ILE A 356 -36.57 15.52 -9.42
N PHE A 357 -36.53 16.78 -9.89
CA PHE A 357 -35.27 17.56 -9.82
C PHE A 357 -34.88 17.89 -8.38
N ARG A 358 -35.86 18.27 -7.53
CA ARG A 358 -35.60 18.50 -6.10
C ARG A 358 -35.08 17.22 -5.43
N ASP A 359 -35.76 16.09 -5.66
CA ASP A 359 -35.39 14.81 -5.04
C ASP A 359 -34.01 14.34 -5.53
N PHE A 360 -33.71 14.52 -6.81
CA PHE A 360 -32.36 14.24 -7.35
C PHE A 360 -31.29 15.09 -6.70
N LEU A 361 -31.56 16.39 -6.55
CA LEU A 361 -30.54 17.29 -5.95
C LEU A 361 -30.37 16.99 -4.47
N THR A 362 -31.43 16.81 -3.70
CA THR A 362 -31.38 16.61 -2.25
C THR A 362 -30.94 15.21 -1.87
N GLN A 363 -31.51 14.15 -2.46
CA GLN A 363 -31.26 12.77 -2.10
C GLN A 363 -30.12 12.14 -2.93
N GLY A 364 -29.93 12.52 -4.18
CA GLY A 364 -28.88 12.02 -5.05
C GLY A 364 -27.55 12.74 -4.82
N ILE A 365 -27.50 14.06 -5.02
CA ILE A 365 -26.25 14.82 -5.01
C ILE A 365 -25.84 15.24 -3.60
N VAL A 366 -26.74 15.96 -2.87
CA VAL A 366 -26.40 16.53 -1.55
C VAL A 366 -26.13 15.42 -0.55
N SER A 367 -26.98 14.39 -0.49
CA SER A 367 -26.75 13.24 0.38
C SER A 367 -25.52 12.44 -0.04
N GLY A 368 -25.28 12.25 -1.34
CA GLY A 368 -24.08 11.58 -1.85
C GLY A 368 -22.80 12.31 -1.50
N LEU A 369 -22.79 13.64 -1.59
CA LEU A 369 -21.64 14.46 -1.22
C LEU A 369 -21.44 14.48 0.30
N GLY A 370 -22.54 14.58 1.08
CA GLY A 370 -22.53 14.50 2.53
C GLY A 370 -21.88 13.21 3.01
N ASN A 371 -22.31 12.06 2.48
CA ASN A 371 -21.76 10.75 2.82
C ASN A 371 -20.25 10.63 2.55
N VAL A 372 -19.71 11.31 1.53
CA VAL A 372 -18.27 11.34 1.28
C VAL A 372 -17.54 12.21 2.30
N LEU A 373 -18.09 13.40 2.63
CA LEU A 373 -17.43 14.37 3.49
C LEU A 373 -17.48 14.01 4.97
N VAL A 374 -18.48 13.27 5.42
CA VAL A 374 -18.60 12.74 6.79
C VAL A 374 -17.41 11.87 7.18
N PHE A 375 -16.79 11.15 6.23
CA PHE A 375 -15.60 10.33 6.53
C PHE A 375 -14.30 11.10 6.53
N LEU A 376 -14.28 12.33 6.03
CA LEU A 376 -13.06 13.13 5.90
C LEU A 376 -12.36 13.38 7.25
N PRO A 377 -13.04 13.75 8.35
CA PRO A 377 -12.42 13.94 9.65
C PRO A 377 -11.71 12.70 10.18
N GLN A 378 -12.35 11.52 10.07
CA GLN A 378 -11.75 10.26 10.50
C GLN A 378 -10.49 9.92 9.69
N ILE A 379 -10.54 10.14 8.38
CA ILE A 379 -9.41 9.89 7.49
C ILE A 379 -8.24 10.85 7.79
N LEU A 380 -8.53 12.14 8.05
CA LEU A 380 -7.54 13.13 8.44
C LEU A 380 -6.84 12.74 9.74
N LEU A 381 -7.59 12.39 10.77
CA LEU A 381 -7.04 11.93 12.06
C LEU A 381 -6.22 10.66 11.91
N LEU A 382 -6.69 9.69 11.11
CA LEU A 382 -5.94 8.47 10.83
C LEU A 382 -4.56 8.78 10.23
N PHE A 383 -4.52 9.59 9.18
CA PHE A 383 -3.25 9.97 8.55
C PHE A 383 -2.36 10.80 9.45
N PHE A 384 -2.95 11.62 10.31
CA PHE A 384 -2.22 12.37 11.33
C PHE A 384 -1.49 11.41 12.28
N PHE A 385 -2.18 10.43 12.86
CA PHE A 385 -1.56 9.48 13.78
C PHE A 385 -0.56 8.55 13.06
N ILE A 386 -0.90 8.04 11.88
CA ILE A 386 0.04 7.22 11.10
C ILE A 386 1.31 8.01 10.81
N GLY A 387 1.20 9.27 10.40
CA GLY A 387 2.35 10.13 10.13
C GLY A 387 3.21 10.38 11.37
N LEU A 388 2.59 10.62 12.54
CA LEU A 388 3.32 10.74 13.80
C LEU A 388 4.09 9.45 14.15
N LEU A 389 3.45 8.30 14.01
CA LEU A 389 4.05 7.00 14.32
C LEU A 389 5.16 6.64 13.32
N GLU A 390 5.00 7.00 12.05
CA GLU A 390 5.98 6.79 10.99
C GLU A 390 7.20 7.69 11.18
N ASP A 391 7.00 9.00 11.33
CA ASP A 391 8.09 10.00 11.53
C ASP A 391 8.89 9.72 12.80
N SER A 392 8.26 9.21 13.87
CA SER A 392 8.94 8.85 15.11
C SER A 392 9.87 7.64 14.99
N GLY A 393 9.70 6.82 13.94
CA GLY A 393 10.39 5.55 13.76
C GLY A 393 9.76 4.37 14.54
N TYR A 394 8.62 4.58 15.20
CA TYR A 394 7.91 3.53 15.95
C TYR A 394 7.38 2.43 15.04
N MET A 395 6.83 2.80 13.86
CA MET A 395 6.25 1.84 12.90
C MET A 395 7.27 0.81 12.40
N ALA A 396 8.54 1.19 12.25
CA ALA A 396 9.61 0.25 11.88
C ALA A 396 9.82 -0.84 12.96
N ARG A 397 9.75 -0.46 14.24
CA ARG A 397 9.87 -1.39 15.37
C ARG A 397 8.69 -2.35 15.45
N VAL A 398 7.49 -1.83 15.23
CA VAL A 398 6.27 -2.66 15.17
C VAL A 398 6.35 -3.64 13.99
N ALA A 399 6.81 -3.20 12.82
CA ALA A 399 7.01 -4.07 11.66
C ALA A 399 8.03 -5.19 11.96
N TYR A 400 9.12 -4.86 12.66
CA TYR A 400 10.11 -5.85 13.10
C TYR A 400 9.51 -6.86 14.11
N LEU A 401 8.78 -6.37 15.12
CA LEU A 401 8.13 -7.23 16.13
C LEU A 401 7.14 -8.21 15.47
N MET A 402 6.39 -7.74 14.48
CA MET A 402 5.37 -8.53 13.79
C MET A 402 5.93 -9.42 12.66
N ASP A 403 7.18 -9.22 12.24
CA ASP A 403 7.78 -9.93 11.11
C ASP A 403 7.75 -11.46 11.27
N ARG A 404 7.98 -11.96 12.49
CA ARG A 404 7.93 -13.41 12.77
C ARG A 404 6.54 -14.00 12.47
N ILE A 405 5.48 -13.29 12.85
CA ILE A 405 4.08 -13.72 12.62
C ILE A 405 3.77 -13.60 11.12
N MET A 406 4.13 -12.50 10.49
CA MET A 406 3.88 -12.26 9.07
C MET A 406 4.60 -13.29 8.19
N LYS A 407 5.85 -13.63 8.49
CA LYS A 407 6.61 -14.67 7.77
C LYS A 407 5.97 -16.04 7.85
N ALA A 408 5.45 -16.43 9.01
CA ALA A 408 4.75 -17.72 9.17
C ALA A 408 3.55 -17.82 8.22
N LEU A 409 2.91 -16.69 7.91
CA LEU A 409 1.73 -16.57 7.05
C LEU A 409 2.06 -16.28 5.57
N GLY A 410 3.34 -16.19 5.22
CA GLY A 410 3.78 -15.96 3.83
C GLY A 410 3.80 -14.49 3.41
N LEU A 411 3.61 -13.57 4.37
CA LEU A 411 3.69 -12.13 4.17
C LEU A 411 5.05 -11.59 4.61
N HIS A 412 5.42 -10.43 4.08
CA HIS A 412 6.58 -9.68 4.52
C HIS A 412 6.23 -8.82 5.75
N GLY A 413 7.15 -8.62 6.70
CA GLY A 413 6.88 -7.83 7.92
C GLY A 413 6.38 -6.41 7.65
N ARG A 414 6.84 -5.77 6.58
CA ARG A 414 6.34 -4.45 6.15
C ARG A 414 4.87 -4.45 5.73
N ALA A 415 4.28 -5.61 5.40
CA ALA A 415 2.85 -5.71 5.07
C ALA A 415 1.96 -5.39 6.28
N PHE A 416 2.48 -5.54 7.50
CA PHE A 416 1.74 -5.29 8.71
C PHE A 416 1.20 -3.85 8.80
N VAL A 417 2.00 -2.85 8.40
CA VAL A 417 1.61 -1.42 8.47
C VAL A 417 0.43 -1.10 7.54
N PRO A 418 0.47 -1.44 6.23
CA PRO A 418 -0.71 -1.32 5.37
C PRO A 418 -1.93 -2.11 5.88
N MET A 419 -1.72 -3.34 6.35
CA MET A 419 -2.82 -4.14 6.89
C MET A 419 -3.46 -3.48 8.12
N LEU A 420 -2.67 -2.95 9.05
CA LEU A 420 -3.17 -2.22 10.20
C LEU A 420 -4.03 -1.02 9.77
N SER A 421 -3.57 -0.25 8.78
CA SER A 421 -4.34 0.86 8.20
C SER A 421 -5.67 0.38 7.61
N GLY A 422 -5.75 -0.89 7.19
CA GLY A 422 -6.95 -1.54 6.66
C GLY A 422 -8.12 -1.62 7.65
N PHE A 423 -7.85 -1.61 8.97
CA PHE A 423 -8.91 -1.53 9.99
C PHE A 423 -9.67 -0.20 9.96
N ALA A 424 -9.02 0.87 9.54
CA ALA A 424 -9.71 2.13 9.36
C ALA A 424 -10.32 2.24 7.95
N CYS A 425 -9.52 2.09 6.89
CA CYS A 425 -10.00 2.12 5.50
C CYS A 425 -9.07 1.36 4.55
N ALA A 426 -9.66 0.53 3.67
CA ALA A 426 -8.90 -0.26 2.70
C ALA A 426 -8.23 0.59 1.62
N VAL A 427 -8.81 1.72 1.19
CA VAL A 427 -8.27 2.56 0.11
C VAL A 427 -6.88 3.12 0.46
N PRO A 428 -6.72 3.88 1.58
CA PRO A 428 -5.40 4.36 1.98
C PRO A 428 -4.43 3.22 2.31
N ALA A 429 -4.92 2.11 2.84
CA ALA A 429 -4.11 0.93 3.13
C ALA A 429 -3.50 0.32 1.85
N ILE A 430 -4.28 0.23 0.77
CA ILE A 430 -3.80 -0.20 -0.55
C ILE A 430 -2.74 0.78 -1.09
N LEU A 431 -2.98 2.08 -0.98
CA LEU A 431 -2.00 3.09 -1.39
C LEU A 431 -0.70 3.03 -0.57
N ALA A 432 -0.79 2.68 0.73
CA ALA A 432 0.38 2.50 1.58
C ALA A 432 1.25 1.31 1.15
N THR A 433 0.72 0.33 0.40
CA THR A 433 1.54 -0.78 -0.13
C THR A 433 2.61 -0.34 -1.12
N ARG A 434 2.57 0.91 -1.61
CA ARG A 434 3.64 1.49 -2.45
C ARG A 434 5.00 1.55 -1.76
N THR A 435 5.03 1.53 -0.43
CA THR A 435 6.27 1.46 0.35
C THR A 435 6.94 0.08 0.30
N MET A 436 6.27 -0.92 -0.26
CA MET A 436 6.78 -2.27 -0.39
C MET A 436 7.56 -2.40 -1.71
N GLU A 437 8.78 -2.87 -1.63
CA GLU A 437 9.73 -2.95 -2.74
C GLU A 437 9.32 -3.99 -3.79
N ARG A 438 8.80 -5.16 -3.34
CA ARG A 438 8.46 -6.28 -4.24
C ARG A 438 7.02 -6.20 -4.73
N GLN A 439 6.82 -6.33 -6.03
CA GLN A 439 5.49 -6.37 -6.65
C GLN A 439 4.64 -7.53 -6.12
N ARG A 440 5.27 -8.71 -5.91
CA ARG A 440 4.61 -9.88 -5.33
C ARG A 440 4.00 -9.58 -3.96
N ASP A 441 4.80 -9.09 -3.03
CA ASP A 441 4.38 -8.85 -1.65
C ASP A 441 3.38 -7.69 -1.58
N ARG A 442 3.57 -6.68 -2.43
CA ARG A 442 2.62 -5.58 -2.63
C ARG A 442 1.28 -6.10 -3.12
N LEU A 443 1.26 -6.95 -4.17
CA LEU A 443 0.04 -7.51 -4.73
C LEU A 443 -0.69 -8.40 -3.72
N LEU A 444 0.04 -9.32 -3.07
CA LEU A 444 -0.54 -10.19 -2.04
C LEU A 444 -1.19 -9.36 -0.92
N THR A 445 -0.49 -8.34 -0.44
CA THR A 445 -0.99 -7.45 0.62
C THR A 445 -2.24 -6.69 0.15
N MET A 446 -2.24 -6.14 -1.08
CA MET A 446 -3.42 -5.47 -1.65
C MET A 446 -4.64 -6.38 -1.73
N LEU A 447 -4.44 -7.65 -2.09
CA LEU A 447 -5.53 -8.62 -2.23
C LEU A 447 -6.17 -9.00 -0.89
N VAL A 448 -5.43 -8.98 0.22
CA VAL A 448 -5.93 -9.40 1.53
C VAL A 448 -6.39 -8.25 2.43
N ILE A 449 -5.91 -7.02 2.22
CA ILE A 449 -6.34 -5.84 3.00
C ILE A 449 -7.86 -5.69 3.08
N PRO A 450 -8.67 -5.85 2.03
CA PRO A 450 -10.11 -5.61 2.10
C PRO A 450 -10.88 -6.62 2.95
N LEU A 451 -10.25 -7.75 3.34
CA LEU A 451 -10.82 -8.69 4.32
C LEU A 451 -10.77 -8.14 5.74
N MET A 452 -9.87 -7.20 6.05
CA MET A 452 -9.82 -6.54 7.35
C MET A 452 -11.12 -5.78 7.61
N THR A 453 -11.62 -5.84 8.84
CA THR A 453 -12.85 -5.14 9.23
C THR A 453 -12.59 -3.64 9.37
N CYS A 454 -13.06 -2.85 8.42
CA CYS A 454 -12.95 -1.39 8.49
C CYS A 454 -14.08 -0.75 9.32
N SER A 455 -13.91 0.53 9.69
CA SER A 455 -14.89 1.30 10.49
C SER A 455 -16.27 1.37 9.84
N ALA A 456 -16.37 1.43 8.52
CA ALA A 456 -17.64 1.46 7.77
C ALA A 456 -18.51 0.19 7.94
N ARG A 457 -17.97 -0.90 8.49
CA ARG A 457 -18.75 -2.10 8.84
C ARG A 457 -19.45 -1.98 10.19
N LEU A 458 -18.99 -1.10 11.09
CA LEU A 458 -19.54 -0.96 12.44
C LEU A 458 -21.03 -0.67 12.48
N PRO A 459 -21.59 0.29 11.70
CA PRO A 459 -23.04 0.55 11.71
C PRO A 459 -23.87 -0.69 11.38
N VAL A 460 -23.40 -1.49 10.41
CA VAL A 460 -24.10 -2.75 10.03
C VAL A 460 -24.03 -3.77 11.15
N TYR A 461 -22.84 -3.94 11.76
CA TYR A 461 -22.66 -4.88 12.89
C TYR A 461 -23.52 -4.46 14.09
N THR A 462 -23.51 -3.17 14.44
CA THR A 462 -24.30 -2.62 15.54
C THR A 462 -25.80 -2.80 15.31
N LEU A 463 -26.28 -2.55 14.08
CA LEU A 463 -27.67 -2.75 13.71
C LEU A 463 -28.07 -4.22 13.87
N ILE A 464 -27.36 -5.13 13.22
CA ILE A 464 -27.72 -6.55 13.14
C ILE A 464 -27.55 -7.23 14.53
N ILE A 465 -26.46 -6.97 15.23
CA ILE A 465 -26.23 -7.51 16.59
C ILE A 465 -27.29 -6.96 17.54
N GLY A 466 -27.55 -5.65 17.49
CA GLY A 466 -28.57 -5.03 18.34
C GLY A 466 -30.01 -5.43 18.03
N ALA A 467 -30.32 -5.74 16.77
CA ALA A 467 -31.65 -6.18 16.36
C ALA A 467 -31.91 -7.65 16.68
N LEU A 468 -30.98 -8.54 16.37
CA LEU A 468 -31.25 -9.98 16.30
C LEU A 468 -30.70 -10.79 17.49
N PHE A 469 -29.79 -10.23 18.28
CA PHE A 469 -29.19 -10.92 19.42
C PHE A 469 -29.70 -10.34 20.75
N PRO A 470 -30.10 -11.18 21.71
CA PRO A 470 -30.64 -10.70 22.97
C PRO A 470 -29.55 -10.01 23.82
N PRO A 471 -29.90 -9.02 24.65
CA PRO A 471 -28.99 -8.34 25.55
C PRO A 471 -28.64 -9.20 26.78
N SER A 472 -28.34 -10.48 26.54
CA SER A 472 -27.96 -11.42 27.58
C SER A 472 -26.46 -11.29 27.93
N ARG A 473 -26.10 -11.78 29.13
CA ARG A 473 -24.71 -11.80 29.60
C ARG A 473 -24.15 -13.22 29.55
N ALA A 474 -23.05 -13.41 28.83
CA ALA A 474 -22.27 -14.63 28.87
C ALA A 474 -21.38 -14.63 30.14
N PHE A 475 -21.21 -15.77 30.77
CA PHE A 475 -20.40 -15.92 31.97
C PHE A 475 -20.79 -14.97 33.14
N GLY A 476 -22.00 -14.41 33.11
CA GLY A 476 -22.52 -13.53 34.17
C GLY A 476 -22.11 -12.06 34.09
N PHE A 477 -21.04 -11.70 33.38
CA PHE A 477 -20.49 -10.33 33.34
C PHE A 477 -20.24 -9.76 31.92
N VAL A 478 -20.07 -10.58 30.91
CA VAL A 478 -19.77 -10.12 29.53
C VAL A 478 -21.05 -10.04 28.69
N PRO A 479 -21.42 -8.89 28.12
CA PRO A 479 -22.55 -8.79 27.19
C PRO A 479 -22.29 -9.59 25.92
N VAL A 480 -23.22 -10.47 25.53
CA VAL A 480 -23.14 -11.32 24.32
C VAL A 480 -22.94 -10.48 23.07
N GLN A 481 -23.58 -9.33 22.98
CA GLN A 481 -23.45 -8.40 21.86
C GLN A 481 -22.01 -7.87 21.70
N GLY A 482 -21.37 -7.52 22.82
CA GLY A 482 -19.96 -7.10 22.80
C GLY A 482 -19.01 -8.25 22.43
N LEU A 483 -19.27 -9.46 22.91
CA LEU A 483 -18.50 -10.65 22.57
C LEU A 483 -18.58 -10.97 21.07
N LEU A 484 -19.77 -10.86 20.46
CA LEU A 484 -19.98 -11.03 19.03
C LEU A 484 -19.24 -9.97 18.23
N MET A 485 -19.25 -8.70 18.66
CA MET A 485 -18.53 -7.62 18.00
C MET A 485 -17.03 -7.93 17.95
N VAL A 486 -16.41 -8.24 19.10
CA VAL A 486 -15.00 -8.62 19.18
C VAL A 486 -14.71 -9.89 18.39
N GLY A 487 -15.62 -10.87 18.45
CA GLY A 487 -15.52 -12.11 17.69
C GLY A 487 -15.50 -11.88 16.19
N MET A 488 -16.29 -10.96 15.67
CA MET A 488 -16.31 -10.63 14.24
C MET A 488 -15.01 -9.96 13.76
N TYR A 489 -14.39 -9.09 14.59
CA TYR A 489 -13.08 -8.53 14.30
C TYR A 489 -11.99 -9.61 14.31
N GLY A 490 -12.01 -10.49 15.31
CA GLY A 490 -11.10 -11.63 15.40
C GLY A 490 -11.25 -12.58 14.20
N PHE A 491 -12.49 -12.91 13.85
CA PHE A 491 -12.83 -13.75 12.70
C PHE A 491 -12.28 -13.16 11.39
N ALA A 492 -12.53 -11.87 11.11
CA ALA A 492 -12.04 -11.22 9.93
C ALA A 492 -10.50 -11.18 9.86
N THR A 493 -9.85 -10.95 11.00
CA THR A 493 -8.37 -10.98 11.09
C THR A 493 -7.83 -12.37 10.77
N VAL A 494 -8.39 -13.42 11.39
CA VAL A 494 -8.00 -14.81 11.12
C VAL A 494 -8.21 -15.17 9.65
N MET A 495 -9.36 -14.81 9.08
CA MET A 495 -9.65 -15.05 7.66
C MET A 495 -8.71 -14.30 6.71
N THR A 496 -8.31 -13.07 7.06
CA THR A 496 -7.31 -12.30 6.31
C THR A 496 -5.96 -13.05 6.29
N LEU A 497 -5.51 -13.51 7.45
CA LEU A 497 -4.24 -14.21 7.60
C LEU A 497 -4.25 -15.57 6.89
N LEU A 498 -5.35 -16.31 6.98
CA LEU A 498 -5.54 -17.59 6.26
C LEU A 498 -5.53 -17.35 4.74
N SER A 499 -6.28 -16.35 4.28
CA SER A 499 -6.33 -15.99 2.86
C SER A 499 -4.94 -15.56 2.34
N ALA A 500 -4.17 -14.82 3.13
CA ALA A 500 -2.78 -14.49 2.80
C ALA A 500 -1.92 -15.73 2.62
N GLY A 501 -2.03 -16.69 3.55
CA GLY A 501 -1.30 -17.96 3.49
C GLY A 501 -1.67 -18.80 2.27
N VAL A 502 -2.95 -18.86 1.90
CA VAL A 502 -3.45 -19.59 0.75
C VAL A 502 -3.06 -18.90 -0.56
N LEU A 503 -3.37 -17.60 -0.71
CA LEU A 503 -3.06 -16.85 -1.92
C LEU A 503 -1.55 -16.74 -2.17
N GLY A 504 -0.75 -16.61 -1.11
CA GLY A 504 0.71 -16.57 -1.20
C GLY A 504 1.35 -17.88 -1.65
N ARG A 505 0.65 -19.02 -1.50
CA ARG A 505 1.12 -20.33 -1.94
C ARG A 505 0.54 -20.77 -3.30
N THR A 506 -0.63 -20.24 -3.66
CA THR A 506 -1.38 -20.69 -4.86
C THR A 506 -1.31 -19.70 -6.01
N VAL A 507 -1.71 -18.46 -5.78
CA VAL A 507 -1.93 -17.44 -6.82
C VAL A 507 -0.71 -16.55 -6.99
N VAL A 508 -0.15 -16.06 -5.87
CA VAL A 508 0.97 -15.11 -5.86
C VAL A 508 2.20 -15.82 -5.32
N LYS A 509 2.73 -16.78 -6.12
CA LYS A 509 3.88 -17.59 -5.76
C LYS A 509 5.17 -16.76 -5.73
N GLY A 510 6.17 -17.18 -4.95
CA GLY A 510 7.51 -16.61 -4.91
C GLY A 510 8.23 -16.88 -3.58
N ARG A 511 9.54 -16.78 -3.58
CA ARG A 511 10.40 -17.09 -2.44
C ARG A 511 10.25 -16.06 -1.32
N LYS A 512 10.28 -16.52 -0.06
CA LYS A 512 10.28 -15.66 1.12
C LYS A 512 11.69 -15.13 1.34
N ILE A 513 11.88 -13.81 1.35
CA ILE A 513 13.16 -13.20 1.71
C ILE A 513 13.12 -12.77 3.16
N PRO A 514 14.21 -12.99 3.91
CA PRO A 514 14.33 -12.47 5.25
C PRO A 514 14.28 -10.94 5.24
N LEU A 515 13.51 -10.35 6.16
CA LEU A 515 13.46 -8.92 6.36
C LEU A 515 14.78 -8.47 7.00
N ILE A 516 15.62 -7.81 6.23
CA ILE A 516 16.72 -7.03 6.79
C ILE A 516 16.15 -5.63 7.03
N LEU A 517 15.59 -5.42 8.22
CA LEU A 517 15.05 -4.13 8.61
C LEU A 517 16.03 -3.43 9.53
N GLU A 518 16.66 -2.39 9.02
CA GLU A 518 17.39 -1.47 9.87
C GLU A 518 16.40 -0.55 10.57
N LEU A 519 16.51 -0.46 11.89
CA LEU A 519 15.65 0.39 12.70
C LEU A 519 16.14 1.85 12.58
N PRO A 520 15.32 2.77 12.02
CA PRO A 520 15.67 4.17 11.94
C PRO A 520 15.83 4.75 13.35
N PRO A 521 16.71 5.75 13.57
CA PRO A 521 16.82 6.43 14.85
C PRO A 521 15.47 7.06 15.24
N TYR A 522 15.18 7.13 16.54
CA TYR A 522 14.03 7.88 17.03
C TYR A 522 14.18 9.37 16.71
N ARG A 523 13.16 9.92 16.09
CA ARG A 523 13.09 11.35 15.75
C ARG A 523 11.80 11.96 16.32
N LEU A 524 11.84 13.23 16.68
CA LEU A 524 10.63 13.97 17.00
C LEU A 524 9.86 14.20 15.68
N PRO A 525 8.56 13.86 15.63
CA PRO A 525 7.75 14.03 14.44
C PRO A 525 7.68 15.48 14.00
N SER A 526 7.75 15.74 12.71
CA SER A 526 7.60 17.08 12.15
C SER A 526 6.14 17.41 11.91
N LEU A 527 5.48 18.14 12.81
CA LEU A 527 4.06 18.51 12.67
C LEU A 527 3.74 19.12 11.31
N ARG A 528 4.62 19.99 10.77
CA ARG A 528 4.42 20.61 9.46
C ARG A 528 4.47 19.57 8.33
N GLY A 529 5.37 18.58 8.41
CA GLY A 529 5.46 17.47 7.45
C GLY A 529 4.23 16.58 7.53
N THR A 530 3.84 16.18 8.74
CA THR A 530 2.65 15.35 8.99
C THR A 530 1.36 16.02 8.49
N LEU A 531 1.16 17.32 8.76
CA LEU A 531 -0.01 18.08 8.28
C LEU A 531 -0.03 18.17 6.74
N LYS A 532 1.12 18.40 6.10
CA LYS A 532 1.21 18.43 4.64
C LYS A 532 0.85 17.07 4.04
N MET A 533 1.42 15.99 4.56
CA MET A 533 1.12 14.62 4.12
C MET A 533 -0.37 14.28 4.32
N MET A 534 -0.94 14.64 5.47
CA MET A 534 -2.36 14.47 5.77
C MET A 534 -3.23 15.15 4.72
N TRP A 535 -2.94 16.42 4.36
CA TRP A 535 -3.69 17.17 3.35
C TRP A 535 -3.56 16.56 1.95
N GLU A 536 -2.36 16.15 1.55
CA GLU A 536 -2.14 15.49 0.28
C GLU A 536 -2.92 14.19 0.16
N ARG A 537 -2.91 13.35 1.21
CA ARG A 537 -3.66 12.08 1.25
C ARG A 537 -5.18 12.31 1.23
N ALA A 538 -5.67 13.31 1.97
CA ALA A 538 -7.09 13.68 1.95
C ALA A 538 -7.55 14.16 0.57
N THR A 539 -6.74 14.98 -0.10
CA THR A 539 -7.03 15.43 -1.47
C THR A 539 -7.09 14.27 -2.46
N VAL A 540 -6.17 13.31 -2.34
CA VAL A 540 -6.19 12.10 -3.17
C VAL A 540 -7.45 11.28 -2.88
N PHE A 541 -7.85 11.10 -1.61
CA PHE A 541 -9.08 10.39 -1.24
C PHE A 541 -10.32 11.05 -1.85
N LEU A 542 -10.48 12.37 -1.70
CA LEU A 542 -11.65 13.09 -2.23
C LEU A 542 -11.74 13.00 -3.76
N LYS A 543 -10.62 13.15 -4.46
CA LYS A 543 -10.59 13.07 -5.92
C LYS A 543 -10.84 11.67 -6.46
N GLU A 544 -10.41 10.63 -5.77
CA GLU A 544 -10.42 9.25 -6.29
C GLU A 544 -11.58 8.43 -5.74
N ALA A 545 -11.70 8.35 -4.42
CA ALA A 545 -12.77 7.60 -3.79
C ALA A 545 -14.08 8.38 -3.77
N GLY A 546 -14.03 9.68 -3.48
CA GLY A 546 -15.21 10.54 -3.39
C GLY A 546 -16.00 10.59 -4.70
N THR A 547 -15.32 10.72 -5.85
CA THR A 547 -16.00 10.71 -7.16
C THR A 547 -16.68 9.36 -7.46
N VAL A 548 -16.06 8.25 -7.10
CA VAL A 548 -16.63 6.90 -7.28
C VAL A 548 -17.85 6.71 -6.38
N ILE A 549 -17.75 7.10 -5.10
CA ILE A 549 -18.86 6.99 -4.15
C ILE A 549 -20.03 7.84 -4.62
N LEU A 550 -19.81 9.09 -5.00
CA LEU A 550 -20.85 9.99 -5.50
C LEU A 550 -21.54 9.41 -6.74
N ALA A 551 -20.79 8.94 -7.72
CA ALA A 551 -21.34 8.31 -8.92
C ALA A 551 -22.18 7.07 -8.59
N CYS A 552 -21.73 6.21 -7.68
CA CYS A 552 -22.48 5.05 -7.22
C CYS A 552 -23.73 5.43 -6.44
N THR A 553 -23.70 6.47 -5.60
CA THR A 553 -24.87 6.95 -4.84
C THR A 553 -25.93 7.51 -5.78
N VAL A 554 -25.54 8.29 -6.79
CA VAL A 554 -26.46 8.80 -7.81
C VAL A 554 -27.09 7.63 -8.60
N ALA A 555 -26.29 6.65 -9.02
CA ALA A 555 -26.80 5.46 -9.72
C ALA A 555 -27.78 4.66 -8.84
N LEU A 556 -27.46 4.49 -7.56
CA LEU A 556 -28.33 3.83 -6.59
C LEU A 556 -29.65 4.59 -6.40
N TRP A 557 -29.59 5.93 -6.28
CA TRP A 557 -30.78 6.76 -6.19
C TRP A 557 -31.70 6.55 -7.42
N VAL A 558 -31.16 6.53 -8.62
CA VAL A 558 -31.92 6.23 -9.84
C VAL A 558 -32.58 4.84 -9.77
N LEU A 559 -31.83 3.83 -9.37
CA LEU A 559 -32.31 2.44 -9.25
C LEU A 559 -33.44 2.29 -8.23
N LEU A 560 -33.40 3.03 -7.12
CA LEU A 560 -34.41 2.95 -6.06
C LEU A 560 -35.59 3.87 -6.29
N SER A 561 -35.42 4.98 -7.03
CA SER A 561 -36.47 5.97 -7.27
C SER A 561 -37.33 5.66 -8.50
N PHE A 562 -36.89 4.81 -9.42
CA PHE A 562 -37.59 4.51 -10.65
C PHE A 562 -37.90 3.02 -10.83
N PRO A 563 -39.06 2.63 -11.48
CA PRO A 563 -40.21 3.48 -11.77
C PRO A 563 -40.89 3.94 -10.49
N ARG A 564 -41.44 5.16 -10.47
CA ARG A 564 -42.23 5.63 -9.33
C ARG A 564 -43.61 4.92 -9.34
N ALA A 565 -43.97 4.34 -8.20
CA ALA A 565 -45.35 3.89 -8.01
C ALA A 565 -46.30 5.12 -8.08
N PRO A 566 -47.48 5.03 -8.70
CA PRO A 566 -48.48 6.09 -8.61
C PRO A 566 -48.74 6.39 -7.13
N GLU A 567 -48.74 7.67 -6.74
CA GLU A 567 -49.12 8.07 -5.38
C GLU A 567 -50.51 7.47 -5.08
N ALA A 568 -50.54 6.58 -4.09
CA ALA A 568 -51.82 6.06 -3.60
C ALA A 568 -52.60 7.26 -3.06
N THR A 569 -53.72 7.56 -3.70
CA THR A 569 -54.68 8.59 -3.26
C THR A 569 -54.95 8.36 -1.78
N PRO A 570 -54.82 9.36 -0.89
CA PRO A 570 -55.10 9.18 0.53
C PRO A 570 -56.53 8.60 0.68
N PRO A 571 -56.70 7.57 1.52
CA PRO A 571 -58.04 7.01 1.74
C PRO A 571 -58.95 8.13 2.23
N ALA A 572 -60.08 8.28 1.57
CA ALA A 572 -61.11 9.24 1.97
C ALA A 572 -61.45 9.05 3.45
N PRO A 573 -61.69 10.13 4.22
CA PRO A 573 -61.93 10.03 5.65
C PRO A 573 -63.11 9.06 5.89
N ALA A 574 -62.85 7.98 6.59
CA ALA A 574 -63.84 6.96 6.93
C ALA A 574 -64.92 7.60 7.81
N VAL A 575 -66.14 7.59 7.31
CA VAL A 575 -67.33 7.98 8.06
C VAL A 575 -67.47 7.03 9.24
N ALA A 576 -67.37 7.56 10.46
CA ALA A 576 -67.56 6.82 11.70
C ALA A 576 -68.96 6.17 11.74
N GLY A 577 -68.97 4.86 11.69
CA GLY A 577 -70.24 4.12 11.91
C GLY A 577 -70.42 2.83 11.14
N ALA A 578 -69.54 1.84 11.40
CA ALA A 578 -69.91 0.45 11.14
C ALA A 578 -68.93 -0.47 11.96
N SER A 579 -69.51 -1.28 12.85
CA SER A 579 -68.87 -2.34 13.62
C SER A 579 -68.15 -3.32 12.67
N ALA A 580 -66.85 -3.21 12.56
CA ALA A 580 -66.05 -4.07 11.70
C ALA A 580 -65.76 -5.39 12.44
N ARG A 581 -66.31 -6.47 11.89
CA ARG A 581 -65.82 -7.85 12.16
C ARG A 581 -64.33 -7.92 11.80
N ILE A 582 -63.57 -8.48 12.69
CA ILE A 582 -62.12 -8.78 12.48
C ILE A 582 -62.05 -9.87 11.42
N SER A 583 -61.99 -9.50 10.15
CA SER A 583 -61.54 -10.35 9.06
C SER A 583 -60.05 -10.14 8.88
N ALA A 584 -59.34 -11.24 8.62
CA ALA A 584 -57.89 -11.27 8.32
C ALA A 584 -57.51 -10.10 7.41
N GLY A 585 -56.65 -9.21 7.89
CA GLY A 585 -56.32 -7.96 7.23
C GLY A 585 -55.71 -8.20 5.83
N PRO A 586 -55.98 -7.32 4.89
CA PRO A 586 -55.37 -7.37 3.57
C PRO A 586 -53.84 -7.28 3.73
N ALA A 587 -53.13 -8.02 2.88
CA ALA A 587 -51.68 -7.95 2.77
C ALA A 587 -51.25 -6.47 2.80
N ARG A 588 -50.31 -6.13 3.70
CA ARG A 588 -49.75 -4.77 3.80
C ARG A 588 -49.30 -4.34 2.39
N PRO A 589 -49.62 -3.11 1.96
CA PRO A 589 -49.21 -2.63 0.66
C PRO A 589 -47.66 -2.78 0.57
N GLU A 590 -47.20 -3.47 -0.49
CA GLU A 590 -45.77 -3.61 -0.78
C GLU A 590 -45.15 -2.22 -0.81
N SER A 591 -44.00 -2.07 -0.19
CA SER A 591 -43.30 -0.78 -0.17
C SER A 591 -43.09 -0.28 -1.61
N PRO A 592 -43.23 1.03 -1.89
CA PRO A 592 -43.06 1.59 -3.24
C PRO A 592 -41.73 1.14 -3.91
N ILE A 593 -40.76 0.83 -3.11
CA ILE A 593 -39.43 0.33 -3.54
C ILE A 593 -39.49 -1.07 -4.15
N ALA A 594 -40.45 -1.93 -3.76
CA ALA A 594 -40.58 -3.26 -4.35
C ALA A 594 -40.81 -3.22 -5.87
N GLN A 595 -41.44 -2.17 -6.37
CA GLN A 595 -41.69 -1.96 -7.80
C GLN A 595 -40.58 -1.23 -8.53
N SER A 596 -39.60 -0.64 -7.81
CA SER A 596 -38.47 0.03 -8.40
C SER A 596 -37.51 -0.96 -9.11
N TYR A 597 -36.60 -0.43 -9.95
CA TYR A 597 -35.58 -1.26 -10.57
C TYR A 597 -34.72 -1.96 -9.52
N GLY A 598 -34.42 -1.30 -8.40
CA GLY A 598 -33.68 -1.88 -7.28
C GLY A 598 -34.42 -3.04 -6.61
N GLY A 599 -35.77 -2.87 -6.39
CA GLY A 599 -36.63 -3.93 -5.86
C GLY A 599 -36.70 -5.14 -6.81
N LYS A 600 -36.91 -4.90 -8.10
CA LYS A 600 -36.90 -5.97 -9.13
C LYS A 600 -35.57 -6.72 -9.16
N LEU A 601 -34.47 -6.01 -9.07
CA LEU A 601 -33.13 -6.64 -9.00
C LEU A 601 -32.98 -7.43 -7.70
N GLY A 602 -33.48 -6.92 -6.56
CA GLY A 602 -33.51 -7.63 -5.29
C GLY A 602 -34.25 -8.97 -5.40
N HIS A 603 -35.45 -8.97 -6.01
CA HIS A 603 -36.22 -10.20 -6.28
C HIS A 603 -35.51 -11.13 -7.26
N ALA A 604 -34.80 -10.62 -8.26
CA ALA A 604 -34.06 -11.43 -9.23
C ALA A 604 -32.89 -12.18 -8.58
N ILE A 605 -32.22 -11.58 -7.60
CA ILE A 605 -31.11 -12.22 -6.88
C ILE A 605 -31.55 -13.04 -5.67
N GLU A 606 -32.80 -12.88 -5.21
CA GLU A 606 -33.34 -13.58 -4.03
C GLU A 606 -33.14 -15.11 -4.08
N PRO A 607 -33.36 -15.81 -5.20
CA PRO A 607 -33.13 -17.26 -5.27
C PRO A 607 -31.70 -17.67 -4.90
N ALA A 608 -30.71 -16.84 -5.25
CA ALA A 608 -29.31 -17.06 -4.87
C ALA A 608 -29.01 -16.71 -3.40
N LEU A 609 -29.81 -15.85 -2.79
CA LEU A 609 -29.65 -15.38 -1.41
C LEU A 609 -30.44 -16.23 -0.39
N LYS A 610 -31.55 -16.86 -0.80
CA LYS A 610 -32.36 -17.77 0.05
C LYS A 610 -31.56 -18.85 0.77
N PRO A 611 -30.56 -19.51 0.14
CA PRO A 611 -29.75 -20.52 0.83
C PRO A 611 -28.93 -19.99 2.01
N LEU A 612 -28.69 -18.66 2.08
CA LEU A 612 -28.02 -17.99 3.18
C LEU A 612 -29.01 -17.49 4.25
N GLY A 613 -30.33 -17.60 3.98
CA GLY A 613 -31.40 -17.09 4.83
C GLY A 613 -31.82 -15.66 4.53
N PHE A 614 -31.33 -15.05 3.44
CA PHE A 614 -31.60 -13.66 3.10
C PHE A 614 -32.82 -13.56 2.16
N ASP A 615 -33.59 -12.49 2.29
CA ASP A 615 -34.73 -12.12 1.44
C ASP A 615 -34.35 -11.02 0.44
N TRP A 616 -35.30 -10.63 -0.40
CA TRP A 616 -35.09 -9.56 -1.37
C TRP A 616 -34.77 -8.21 -0.73
N LYS A 617 -35.30 -7.91 0.48
CA LYS A 617 -35.04 -6.66 1.21
C LYS A 617 -33.56 -6.56 1.60
N ILE A 618 -33.01 -7.63 2.16
CA ILE A 618 -31.56 -7.74 2.42
C ILE A 618 -30.79 -7.68 1.10
N GLY A 619 -31.30 -8.28 0.02
CA GLY A 619 -30.72 -8.21 -1.32
C GLY A 619 -30.58 -6.78 -1.84
N VAL A 620 -31.60 -5.95 -1.69
CA VAL A 620 -31.57 -4.52 -2.04
C VAL A 620 -30.55 -3.78 -1.17
N GLY A 621 -30.52 -4.06 0.14
CA GLY A 621 -29.51 -3.52 1.04
C GLY A 621 -28.07 -3.87 0.61
N LEU A 622 -27.83 -5.13 0.19
CA LEU A 622 -26.53 -5.56 -0.33
C LEU A 622 -26.14 -4.82 -1.60
N ILE A 623 -27.09 -4.54 -2.50
CA ILE A 623 -26.83 -3.71 -3.70
C ILE A 623 -26.40 -2.31 -3.28
N GLY A 624 -27.10 -1.70 -2.31
CA GLY A 624 -26.71 -0.40 -1.74
C GLY A 624 -25.30 -0.42 -1.13
N ALA A 625 -24.96 -1.49 -0.43
CA ALA A 625 -23.65 -1.66 0.20
C ALA A 625 -22.47 -1.68 -0.80
N PHE A 626 -22.71 -1.98 -2.09
CA PHE A 626 -21.65 -1.91 -3.11
C PHE A 626 -21.16 -0.48 -3.36
N ALA A 627 -22.01 0.51 -3.23
CA ALA A 627 -21.58 1.91 -3.34
C ALA A 627 -20.64 2.27 -2.17
N ALA A 628 -21.16 2.10 -0.96
CA ALA A 628 -20.43 2.24 0.28
C ALA A 628 -21.14 1.36 1.35
N ARG A 629 -20.39 0.72 2.22
CA ARG A 629 -20.90 -0.32 3.13
C ARG A 629 -21.96 0.18 4.10
N GLU A 630 -21.81 1.40 4.59
CA GLU A 630 -22.74 2.09 5.49
C GLU A 630 -24.09 2.38 4.82
N VAL A 631 -24.14 2.50 3.50
CA VAL A 631 -25.38 2.72 2.73
C VAL A 631 -26.35 1.54 2.87
N PHE A 632 -25.87 0.37 3.32
CA PHE A 632 -26.72 -0.76 3.66
C PHE A 632 -27.81 -0.39 4.67
N VAL A 633 -27.43 0.29 5.76
CA VAL A 633 -28.36 0.69 6.83
C VAL A 633 -29.39 1.69 6.31
N ALA A 634 -28.93 2.72 5.58
CA ALA A 634 -29.81 3.72 4.98
C ALA A 634 -30.74 3.09 3.94
N THR A 635 -30.25 2.17 3.09
CA THR A 635 -31.06 1.47 2.11
C THR A 635 -32.14 0.60 2.78
N LEU A 636 -31.81 -0.11 3.85
CA LEU A 636 -32.79 -0.86 4.63
C LEU A 636 -33.85 0.06 5.26
N GLY A 637 -33.43 1.19 5.84
CA GLY A 637 -34.34 2.20 6.36
C GLY A 637 -35.38 2.63 5.31
N LEU A 638 -34.92 2.95 4.11
CA LEU A 638 -35.79 3.29 2.99
C LEU A 638 -36.74 2.14 2.61
N VAL A 639 -36.26 0.90 2.54
CA VAL A 639 -37.10 -0.28 2.23
C VAL A 639 -38.18 -0.50 3.25
N TYR A 640 -37.91 -0.16 4.53
CA TYR A 640 -38.92 -0.25 5.61
C TYR A 640 -39.78 1.01 5.78
N GLY A 641 -39.60 2.03 4.93
CA GLY A 641 -40.34 3.28 4.98
C GLY A 641 -40.04 4.11 6.23
N ILE A 642 -38.83 4.03 6.72
CA ILE A 642 -38.31 4.88 7.80
C ILE A 642 -37.56 6.01 7.14
N ASP A 643 -37.84 7.26 7.57
CA ASP A 643 -37.18 8.43 7.02
C ASP A 643 -35.66 8.32 7.27
N ALA A 644 -34.89 8.52 6.20
CA ALA A 644 -33.43 8.44 6.23
C ALA A 644 -32.76 9.52 7.12
N ASP A 645 -33.57 10.48 7.59
CA ASP A 645 -33.10 11.61 8.40
C ASP A 645 -33.13 11.35 9.91
N SER A 646 -33.58 10.16 10.36
CA SER A 646 -33.48 9.80 11.78
C SER A 646 -32.14 9.14 12.05
N ASP A 647 -31.23 9.83 12.75
CA ASP A 647 -29.95 9.29 13.25
C ASP A 647 -30.15 8.18 14.29
N ASP A 648 -31.40 7.97 14.73
CA ASP A 648 -31.76 6.93 15.70
C ASP A 648 -32.01 5.59 14.98
N PRO A 649 -31.14 4.58 15.11
CA PRO A 649 -31.34 3.25 14.54
C PRO A 649 -32.44 2.44 15.25
N THR A 650 -33.03 2.94 16.32
CA THR A 650 -34.03 2.23 17.13
C THR A 650 -35.26 1.85 16.33
N PRO A 651 -35.85 2.74 15.50
CA PRO A 651 -37.04 2.39 14.69
C PRO A 651 -36.76 1.25 13.69
N LEU A 652 -35.60 1.22 13.06
CA LEU A 652 -35.22 0.17 12.13
C LEU A 652 -34.93 -1.15 12.84
N ARG A 653 -34.30 -1.10 14.01
CA ARG A 653 -34.05 -2.27 14.87
C ARG A 653 -35.35 -2.95 15.30
N ASP A 654 -36.35 -2.15 15.74
CA ASP A 654 -37.62 -2.65 16.19
C ASP A 654 -38.44 -3.21 15.02
N ARG A 655 -38.39 -2.61 13.83
CA ARG A 655 -38.99 -3.13 12.60
C ARG A 655 -38.39 -4.48 12.20
N LEU A 656 -37.06 -4.61 12.23
CA LEU A 656 -36.39 -5.87 11.92
C LEU A 656 -36.78 -6.99 12.90
N ARG A 657 -36.99 -6.67 14.19
CA ARG A 657 -37.46 -7.64 15.21
C ARG A 657 -38.90 -8.06 15.01
N ALA A 658 -39.77 -7.11 14.62
CA ALA A 658 -41.20 -7.33 14.48
C ALA A 658 -41.58 -8.00 13.16
N GLU A 659 -40.62 -8.11 12.19
CA GLU A 659 -40.94 -8.70 10.89
C GLU A 659 -41.20 -10.20 10.99
N THR A 660 -42.37 -10.62 10.51
CA THR A 660 -42.80 -12.02 10.54
C THR A 660 -43.04 -12.55 9.13
N ARG A 661 -42.75 -13.81 8.90
CA ARG A 661 -43.06 -14.52 7.65
C ARG A 661 -44.55 -14.82 7.58
N ALA A 662 -45.02 -15.25 6.42
CA ALA A 662 -46.44 -15.64 6.20
C ALA A 662 -46.88 -16.79 7.13
N ASP A 663 -45.95 -17.59 7.66
CA ASP A 663 -46.17 -18.67 8.62
C ASP A 663 -46.20 -18.21 10.09
N GLY A 664 -46.14 -16.89 10.35
CA GLY A 664 -46.19 -16.30 11.70
C GLY A 664 -44.85 -16.40 12.47
N LYS A 665 -43.79 -17.00 11.90
CA LYS A 665 -42.48 -17.07 12.51
C LYS A 665 -41.66 -15.80 12.26
N PRO A 666 -40.69 -15.44 13.13
CA PRO A 666 -39.81 -14.30 12.88
C PRO A 666 -39.12 -14.44 11.50
N ALA A 667 -39.17 -13.37 10.70
CA ALA A 667 -38.48 -13.36 9.40
C ALA A 667 -36.98 -13.44 9.56
N TYR A 668 -36.46 -12.75 10.58
CA TYR A 668 -35.03 -12.65 10.86
C TYR A 668 -34.69 -13.34 12.18
N THR A 669 -33.87 -14.38 12.09
CA THR A 669 -33.40 -15.15 13.25
C THR A 669 -31.98 -14.77 13.62
N PRO A 670 -31.48 -15.06 14.87
CA PRO A 670 -30.09 -14.88 15.22
C PRO A 670 -29.13 -15.64 14.30
N LEU A 671 -29.53 -16.82 13.80
CA LEU A 671 -28.75 -17.61 12.85
C LEU A 671 -28.58 -16.88 11.51
N MET A 672 -29.67 -16.30 10.98
CA MET A 672 -29.63 -15.46 9.79
C MET A 672 -28.77 -14.22 10.04
N GLY A 673 -28.89 -13.59 11.20
CA GLY A 673 -28.03 -12.47 11.61
C GLY A 673 -26.55 -12.82 11.59
N LEU A 674 -26.17 -13.98 12.14
CA LEU A 674 -24.78 -14.47 12.12
C LEU A 674 -24.29 -14.73 10.67
N SER A 675 -25.14 -15.34 9.84
CA SER A 675 -24.87 -15.56 8.40
C SER A 675 -24.58 -14.23 7.70
N LEU A 676 -25.41 -13.21 7.96
CA LEU A 676 -25.27 -11.87 7.38
C LEU A 676 -24.01 -11.15 7.87
N LEU A 677 -23.67 -11.24 9.15
CA LEU A 677 -22.45 -10.68 9.72
C LEU A 677 -21.21 -11.28 9.06
N ILE A 678 -21.17 -12.61 8.87
CA ILE A 678 -20.07 -13.31 8.20
C ILE A 678 -19.97 -12.88 6.74
N PHE A 679 -21.09 -12.77 6.05
CA PHE A 679 -21.12 -12.28 4.66
C PHE A 679 -20.51 -10.89 4.56
N PHE A 680 -20.96 -9.95 5.42
CA PHE A 680 -20.43 -8.59 5.48
C PHE A 680 -18.96 -8.52 5.89
N ALA A 681 -18.51 -9.43 6.77
CA ALA A 681 -17.12 -9.46 7.21
C ALA A 681 -16.14 -9.78 6.08
N ILE A 682 -16.53 -10.58 5.10
CA ILE A 682 -15.62 -11.15 4.09
C ILE A 682 -15.86 -10.57 2.70
N SER A 683 -17.12 -10.27 2.32
CA SER A 683 -17.45 -9.84 0.98
C SER A 683 -16.81 -8.51 0.58
N CYS A 684 -16.53 -8.36 -0.72
CA CYS A 684 -16.00 -7.13 -1.29
C CYS A 684 -17.14 -6.18 -1.63
N GLN A 685 -17.48 -5.29 -0.70
CA GLN A 685 -18.61 -4.34 -0.82
C GLN A 685 -18.12 -2.89 -0.84
N CYS A 686 -17.10 -2.57 -1.64
CA CYS A 686 -16.62 -1.19 -1.76
C CYS A 686 -16.01 -0.97 -3.14
N MET A 687 -16.72 -0.24 -3.99
CA MET A 687 -16.26 0.07 -5.36
C MET A 687 -14.98 0.89 -5.36
N SER A 688 -14.81 1.79 -4.38
CA SER A 688 -13.58 2.57 -4.23
C SER A 688 -12.34 1.70 -3.97
N THR A 689 -12.50 0.57 -3.27
CA THR A 689 -11.42 -0.40 -3.06
C THR A 689 -11.02 -1.08 -4.36
N LEU A 690 -12.00 -1.50 -5.19
CA LEU A 690 -11.74 -2.09 -6.51
C LEU A 690 -11.06 -1.09 -7.44
N ALA A 691 -11.49 0.17 -7.42
CA ALA A 691 -10.89 1.25 -8.19
C ALA A 691 -9.43 1.50 -7.76
N ALA A 692 -9.14 1.49 -6.45
CA ALA A 692 -7.79 1.63 -5.93
C ALA A 692 -6.88 0.47 -6.40
N VAL A 693 -7.34 -0.78 -6.32
CA VAL A 693 -6.57 -1.95 -6.81
C VAL A 693 -6.34 -1.87 -8.31
N LYS A 694 -7.36 -1.50 -9.11
CA LYS A 694 -7.21 -1.30 -10.56
C LYS A 694 -6.10 -0.30 -10.87
N ARG A 695 -6.09 0.81 -10.16
CA ARG A 695 -5.11 1.88 -10.37
C ARG A 695 -3.70 1.44 -10.00
N GLU A 696 -3.53 0.75 -8.85
CA GLU A 696 -2.23 0.29 -8.38
C GLU A 696 -1.65 -0.85 -9.22
N THR A 697 -2.53 -1.73 -9.74
CA THR A 697 -2.10 -2.86 -10.58
C THR A 697 -2.13 -2.56 -12.08
N LYS A 698 -2.72 -1.41 -12.49
CA LYS A 698 -2.97 -1.04 -13.89
C LYS A 698 -3.67 -2.15 -14.70
N SER A 699 -4.41 -3.03 -14.04
CA SER A 699 -5.06 -4.20 -14.62
C SER A 699 -6.48 -4.36 -14.10
N TYR A 700 -7.40 -4.81 -14.94
CA TYR A 700 -8.75 -5.21 -14.53
C TYR A 700 -8.81 -6.64 -13.95
N LYS A 701 -7.79 -7.47 -14.22
CA LYS A 701 -7.75 -8.87 -13.75
C LYS A 701 -7.75 -8.97 -12.23
N TRP A 702 -6.94 -8.17 -11.55
CA TRP A 702 -6.78 -8.24 -10.11
C TRP A 702 -7.97 -7.75 -9.31
N PRO A 703 -8.63 -6.61 -9.64
CA PRO A 703 -9.89 -6.23 -9.03
C PRO A 703 -11.00 -7.25 -9.25
N ALA A 704 -11.13 -7.79 -10.48
CA ALA A 704 -12.11 -8.83 -10.80
C ALA A 704 -11.86 -10.12 -10.00
N PHE A 705 -10.61 -10.57 -9.92
CA PHE A 705 -10.21 -11.71 -9.10
C PHE A 705 -10.52 -11.46 -7.62
N MET A 706 -10.18 -10.28 -7.10
CA MET A 706 -10.44 -9.89 -5.71
C MET A 706 -11.94 -9.92 -5.40
N PHE A 707 -12.76 -9.34 -6.26
CA PHE A 707 -14.21 -9.37 -6.12
C PHE A 707 -14.76 -10.81 -6.12
N ALA A 708 -14.33 -11.62 -7.09
CA ALA A 708 -14.79 -12.98 -7.25
C ALA A 708 -14.43 -13.86 -6.04
N TYR A 709 -13.14 -13.89 -5.61
CA TYR A 709 -12.74 -14.76 -4.51
C TYR A 709 -13.35 -14.34 -3.17
N MET A 710 -13.42 -13.03 -2.88
CA MET A 710 -14.01 -12.54 -1.64
C MET A 710 -15.51 -12.82 -1.57
N THR A 711 -16.25 -12.58 -2.66
CA THR A 711 -17.68 -12.84 -2.72
C THR A 711 -17.97 -14.33 -2.64
N THR A 712 -17.20 -15.17 -3.34
CA THR A 712 -17.33 -16.64 -3.26
C THR A 712 -17.03 -17.14 -1.86
N LEU A 713 -15.96 -16.67 -1.23
CA LEU A 713 -15.60 -17.07 0.14
C LEU A 713 -16.67 -16.64 1.14
N ALA A 714 -17.18 -15.40 1.03
CA ALA A 714 -18.26 -14.90 1.87
C ALA A 714 -19.53 -15.74 1.70
N TYR A 715 -19.90 -16.06 0.47
CA TYR A 715 -21.06 -16.89 0.15
C TYR A 715 -20.93 -18.30 0.76
N LEU A 716 -19.79 -18.97 0.54
CA LEU A 716 -19.57 -20.33 1.03
C LEU A 716 -19.59 -20.41 2.56
N LEU A 717 -18.93 -19.46 3.25
CA LEU A 717 -18.91 -19.44 4.70
C LEU A 717 -20.28 -19.14 5.29
N SER A 718 -20.98 -18.14 4.74
CA SER A 718 -22.32 -17.76 5.15
C SER A 718 -23.33 -18.92 4.92
N PHE A 719 -23.25 -19.55 3.75
CA PHE A 719 -24.02 -20.74 3.41
C PHE A 719 -23.77 -21.89 4.40
N THR A 720 -22.52 -22.20 4.67
CA THR A 720 -22.14 -23.27 5.60
C THR A 720 -22.70 -23.02 6.98
N VAL A 721 -22.52 -21.78 7.52
CA VAL A 721 -23.01 -21.42 8.85
C VAL A 721 -24.54 -21.50 8.92
N PHE A 722 -25.23 -21.00 7.91
CA PHE A 722 -26.69 -21.01 7.88
C PHE A 722 -27.27 -22.43 7.75
N GLN A 723 -26.73 -23.26 6.83
CA GLN A 723 -27.22 -24.61 6.63
C GLN A 723 -26.89 -25.54 7.79
N VAL A 724 -25.66 -25.46 8.32
CA VAL A 724 -25.27 -26.25 9.50
C VAL A 724 -26.07 -25.83 10.72
N GLY A 725 -26.25 -24.52 10.98
CA GLY A 725 -27.08 -24.04 12.07
C GLY A 725 -28.52 -24.51 11.97
N ARG A 726 -29.11 -24.50 10.76
CA ARG A 726 -30.45 -25.03 10.50
C ARG A 726 -30.56 -26.55 10.76
N LEU A 727 -29.53 -27.32 10.38
CA LEU A 727 -29.48 -28.76 10.65
C LEU A 727 -29.38 -29.07 12.14
N LEU A 728 -28.70 -28.21 12.90
CA LEU A 728 -28.59 -28.30 14.37
C LEU A 728 -29.82 -27.81 15.13
N GLY A 729 -30.86 -27.30 14.44
CA GLY A 729 -32.13 -26.88 15.05
C GLY A 729 -32.17 -25.43 15.56
N PHE A 730 -31.22 -24.59 15.13
CA PHE A 730 -31.20 -23.15 15.46
C PHE A 730 -32.07 -22.33 14.52
#